data_b6f15313c3aa76fca8d4a754e0a0abfa
#
_entry.id   b6f15313c3aa76fca8d4a754e0a0abfa
#
_cell.length_a   1.000
_cell.length_b   1.000
_cell.length_c   1.000
_cell.angle_alpha   90.00
_cell.angle_beta   90.00
_cell.angle_gamma   90.00
#
_symmetry.space_group_name_H-M   'P 1'
#
loop_
_entity.id
_entity.type
_entity.pdbx_description
1 polymer ?
#
loop_
_entity_poly.entity_id
_entity_poly.type
_entity_poly.pdbx_seq_one_letter_code
_entity_poly.pdbx_strand_id
1 'polypeptide(L)'
;MSKQELANYEEQVYAGVLGKVVGVYMGRPFEGWRKRDIVAHWGLVDRYVAADRGVPLVVADDDITGTFTFIRALEDSDLYADTPADFFGKTWLNYLIEGKTILWWGGLGMSTEHSAYLRLKQGIPSPRSGSLELNGPVVAQQIGAQIFIDAFGLVAPGAPQLAARLAEPAGSVSHDGEAVNGAKVVAAMVSAAFVEKDMDKLLDIGVSVIPSDSLIAQVHRDVRTWTKDDGNWHQTYDRIVEKYGPHIYGGACHMVPNHALMVMAWAYAPDDFRQSQAIINTAGWDTDCNAANVGAVMGVKVGLEGINRDYDFQSPFADRMLLPTAEGARLTSDCLQEALHIAHMGRKIMGWPDLAAPKGGAWHHFTMPGSQHGYMGEPTDQGMPGTGAVRNVKGPKGERVLEVSFREVAPNHPVRVSTPVFAEPGQPGYAIVGTPKLYRGQTVALEGTAEATHGSASIRLFARCFTGEEGSNISSGTKLVYGEAIDLEEGESFTLTLPIPGERGFPVKDIGVEITGGPGAAGSVLVDTVRYSGSPDIHILDELPRHKDGDVLGWVADVDLVMAKLPQDNQPMTYFGKNEGRGVLVTGTDDWTDYTISSRFAIALADSGGLIARYQGLQRFVALVKTADSLKLVLNYYGERTLAEVPCTWEVDELHTLALTVTGSAIVAHLDGQEVLRADDDTILCGGAGYIVDRGLAGFRETSVVPVDDV
;
A
#
# COMPACT_ATOMS: atom_id res chain seq x y z
N MET A 1 -30.83 10.85 -11.78
CA MET A 1 -30.29 12.07 -11.15
C MET A 1 -29.06 12.49 -11.94
N SER A 2 -28.90 13.74 -12.31
CA SER A 2 -27.66 14.19 -12.96
C SER A 2 -26.52 14.02 -11.97
N LYS A 3 -25.52 13.22 -12.32
CA LYS A 3 -24.30 13.00 -11.52
C LYS A 3 -23.44 14.27 -11.63
N GLN A 4 -23.86 15.36 -10.96
CA GLN A 4 -23.08 16.59 -10.95
C GLN A 4 -21.75 16.36 -10.27
N GLU A 5 -20.66 16.73 -10.92
CA GLU A 5 -19.31 16.67 -10.36
C GLU A 5 -19.20 17.55 -9.10
N LEU A 6 -18.57 17.02 -8.05
CA LEU A 6 -18.31 17.75 -6.81
C LEU A 6 -17.02 18.56 -6.93
N ALA A 7 -17.08 19.85 -6.64
CA ALA A 7 -15.95 20.77 -6.85
C ALA A 7 -14.66 20.42 -6.08
N ASN A 8 -14.77 19.73 -4.94
CA ASN A 8 -13.65 19.40 -4.06
C ASN A 8 -13.55 17.87 -3.81
N TYR A 9 -13.91 17.08 -4.81
CA TYR A 9 -14.01 15.63 -4.64
C TYR A 9 -12.67 15.01 -4.20
N GLU A 10 -11.59 15.30 -4.89
CA GLU A 10 -10.25 14.75 -4.60
C GLU A 10 -9.76 15.15 -3.21
N GLU A 11 -9.99 16.39 -2.80
CA GLU A 11 -9.62 16.85 -1.45
C GLU A 11 -10.44 16.14 -0.36
N GLN A 12 -11.73 15.90 -0.59
CA GLN A 12 -12.58 15.16 0.34
C GLN A 12 -12.21 13.67 0.38
N VAL A 13 -11.84 13.07 -0.76
CA VAL A 13 -11.29 11.69 -0.79
C VAL A 13 -10.01 11.63 0.04
N TYR A 14 -9.10 12.59 -0.16
CA TYR A 14 -7.87 12.65 0.61
C TYR A 14 -8.13 12.83 2.12
N ALA A 15 -9.10 13.64 2.50
CA ALA A 15 -9.50 13.79 3.89
C ALA A 15 -10.07 12.48 4.48
N GLY A 16 -10.84 11.72 3.69
CA GLY A 16 -11.35 10.41 4.08
C GLY A 16 -10.23 9.38 4.27
N VAL A 17 -9.30 9.32 3.33
CA VAL A 17 -8.11 8.46 3.41
C VAL A 17 -7.24 8.84 4.61
N LEU A 18 -6.94 10.12 4.78
CA LEU A 18 -6.16 10.62 5.92
C LEU A 18 -6.84 10.28 7.25
N GLY A 19 -8.15 10.52 7.35
CA GLY A 19 -8.92 10.21 8.56
C GLY A 19 -8.89 8.73 8.93
N LYS A 20 -8.98 7.84 7.93
CA LYS A 20 -8.81 6.40 8.13
C LYS A 20 -7.43 6.05 8.68
N VAL A 21 -6.37 6.50 8.03
CA VAL A 21 -4.99 6.18 8.41
C VAL A 21 -4.64 6.74 9.81
N VAL A 22 -5.12 7.95 10.12
CA VAL A 22 -5.03 8.51 11.48
C VAL A 22 -5.67 7.57 12.51
N GLY A 23 -6.87 7.07 12.23
CA GLY A 23 -7.59 6.14 13.10
C GLY A 23 -6.79 4.87 13.38
N VAL A 24 -6.27 4.23 12.32
CA VAL A 24 -5.41 3.03 12.45
C VAL A 24 -4.20 3.33 13.33
N TYR A 25 -3.43 4.35 13.01
CA TYR A 25 -2.20 4.66 13.75
C TYR A 25 -2.43 5.12 15.19
N MET A 26 -3.62 5.64 15.50
CA MET A 26 -4.01 5.91 16.89
C MET A 26 -4.34 4.63 17.65
N GLY A 27 -5.10 3.72 17.05
CA GLY A 27 -5.65 2.52 17.71
C GLY A 27 -4.69 1.34 17.79
N ARG A 28 -3.84 1.14 16.78
CA ARG A 28 -2.94 0.00 16.61
C ARG A 28 -2.05 -0.32 17.83
N PRO A 29 -1.50 0.67 18.59
CA PRO A 29 -0.61 0.36 19.71
C PRO A 29 -1.24 -0.42 20.86
N PHE A 30 -2.57 -0.48 20.95
CA PHE A 30 -3.30 -1.15 22.04
C PHE A 30 -4.55 -1.91 21.57
N GLU A 31 -4.55 -2.36 20.32
CA GLU A 31 -5.58 -3.24 19.75
C GLU A 31 -5.84 -4.43 20.68
N GLY A 32 -7.12 -4.79 20.85
CA GLY A 32 -7.57 -5.86 21.73
C GLY A 32 -7.61 -5.49 23.23
N TRP A 33 -7.19 -4.29 23.63
CA TRP A 33 -7.23 -3.88 25.02
C TRP A 33 -8.63 -3.53 25.49
N ARG A 34 -8.86 -3.68 26.78
CA ARG A 34 -10.11 -3.27 27.42
C ARG A 34 -10.04 -1.79 27.81
N LYS A 35 -11.16 -1.08 27.72
CA LYS A 35 -11.30 0.32 28.14
C LYS A 35 -10.61 0.63 29.48
N ARG A 36 -10.83 -0.24 30.51
CA ARG A 36 -10.23 -0.03 31.85
C ARG A 36 -8.70 0.00 31.82
N ASP A 37 -8.10 -0.81 30.96
CA ASP A 37 -6.64 -0.94 30.87
C ASP A 37 -6.05 0.24 30.09
N ILE A 38 -6.73 0.71 29.04
CA ILE A 38 -6.41 1.92 28.28
C ILE A 38 -6.49 3.16 29.17
N VAL A 39 -7.61 3.32 29.88
CA VAL A 39 -7.84 4.45 30.80
C VAL A 39 -6.80 4.47 31.93
N ALA A 40 -6.41 3.30 32.44
CA ALA A 40 -5.37 3.20 33.48
C ALA A 40 -3.99 3.66 33.00
N HIS A 41 -3.68 3.52 31.69
CA HIS A 41 -2.39 3.91 31.13
C HIS A 41 -2.36 5.37 30.68
N TRP A 42 -3.38 5.84 29.96
CA TRP A 42 -3.38 7.14 29.29
C TRP A 42 -4.54 8.07 29.66
N GLY A 43 -5.55 7.57 30.37
CA GLY A 43 -6.80 8.30 30.51
C GLY A 43 -7.57 8.30 29.20
N LEU A 44 -7.85 9.48 28.64
CA LEU A 44 -8.43 9.64 27.31
C LEU A 44 -7.32 9.62 26.25
N VAL A 45 -7.47 8.77 25.22
CA VAL A 45 -6.48 8.67 24.11
C VAL A 45 -6.89 9.62 22.99
N ASP A 46 -6.37 10.83 23.01
CA ASP A 46 -6.66 11.91 22.05
C ASP A 46 -5.46 12.32 21.20
N ARG A 47 -4.41 11.50 21.21
CA ARG A 47 -3.12 11.68 20.51
C ARG A 47 -2.49 10.34 20.18
N TYR A 48 -1.46 10.33 19.35
CA TYR A 48 -0.66 9.12 19.13
C TYR A 48 0.09 8.70 20.40
N VAL A 49 0.04 7.38 20.69
CA VAL A 49 0.71 6.76 21.86
C VAL A 49 1.72 5.67 21.47
N ALA A 50 2.01 5.54 20.17
CA ALA A 50 2.99 4.56 19.66
C ALA A 50 4.37 4.69 20.33
N ALA A 51 4.87 5.92 20.48
CA ALA A 51 6.13 6.20 21.16
C ALA A 51 6.11 5.80 22.65
N ASP A 52 4.98 5.97 23.34
CA ASP A 52 4.81 5.57 24.74
C ASP A 52 4.90 4.04 24.89
N ARG A 53 4.59 3.30 23.81
CA ARG A 53 4.67 1.83 23.72
C ARG A 53 6.01 1.34 23.17
N GLY A 54 6.88 2.23 22.71
CA GLY A 54 8.14 1.86 22.07
C GLY A 54 7.96 1.12 20.73
N VAL A 55 6.85 1.39 20.01
CA VAL A 55 6.58 0.81 18.69
C VAL A 55 6.58 1.89 17.61
N PRO A 56 6.88 1.56 16.34
CA PRO A 56 6.78 2.51 15.23
C PRO A 56 5.36 3.05 15.08
N LEU A 57 5.24 4.33 14.64
CA LEU A 57 3.95 4.91 14.29
C LEU A 57 3.43 4.38 12.96
N VAL A 58 4.31 4.32 11.94
CA VAL A 58 3.99 3.80 10.61
C VAL A 58 4.32 2.30 10.59
N VAL A 59 3.32 1.49 10.35
CA VAL A 59 3.43 0.02 10.31
C VAL A 59 2.62 -0.54 9.13
N ALA A 60 2.95 -1.75 8.69
CA ALA A 60 2.05 -2.52 7.83
C ALA A 60 0.85 -2.98 8.66
N ASP A 61 -0.33 -2.76 8.12
CA ASP A 61 -1.59 -3.01 8.81
C ASP A 61 -2.65 -3.50 7.82
N ASP A 62 -3.55 -4.39 8.25
CA ASP A 62 -4.56 -4.97 7.38
C ASP A 62 -5.68 -3.98 7.05
N ASP A 63 -6.09 -3.12 7.97
CA ASP A 63 -7.06 -2.04 7.73
C ASP A 63 -6.62 -1.12 6.59
N ILE A 64 -5.31 -0.80 6.56
CA ILE A 64 -4.72 0.03 5.51
C ILE A 64 -4.56 -0.79 4.24
N THR A 65 -3.82 -1.90 4.30
CA THR A 65 -3.47 -2.68 3.11
C THR A 65 -4.71 -3.25 2.43
N GLY A 66 -5.67 -3.81 3.18
CA GLY A 66 -6.90 -4.36 2.62
C GLY A 66 -7.77 -3.31 1.94
N THR A 67 -7.94 -2.12 2.56
CA THR A 67 -8.74 -1.03 1.99
C THR A 67 -8.21 -0.59 0.63
N PHE A 68 -6.90 -0.35 0.50
CA PHE A 68 -6.30 0.18 -0.73
C PHE A 68 -5.94 -0.91 -1.76
N THR A 69 -6.01 -2.18 -1.37
CA THR A 69 -5.80 -3.32 -2.28
C THR A 69 -7.10 -3.87 -2.83
N PHE A 70 -8.13 -4.10 -1.99
CA PHE A 70 -9.34 -4.78 -2.43
C PHE A 70 -10.24 -3.91 -3.30
N ILE A 71 -10.16 -2.60 -3.19
CA ILE A 71 -10.84 -1.65 -4.09
C ILE A 71 -10.37 -1.81 -5.55
N ARG A 72 -9.15 -2.31 -5.77
CA ARG A 72 -8.57 -2.52 -7.11
C ARG A 72 -9.35 -3.54 -7.95
N ALA A 73 -10.21 -4.36 -7.36
CA ALA A 73 -11.14 -5.21 -8.09
C ALA A 73 -11.95 -4.43 -9.14
N LEU A 74 -12.28 -3.18 -8.85
CA LEU A 74 -13.09 -2.34 -9.73
C LEU A 74 -12.34 -1.96 -11.01
N GLU A 75 -11.08 -1.60 -10.91
CA GLU A 75 -10.23 -1.28 -12.07
C GLU A 75 -9.71 -2.53 -12.77
N ASP A 76 -9.26 -3.54 -12.02
CA ASP A 76 -8.71 -4.79 -12.57
C ASP A 76 -9.70 -5.57 -13.42
N SER A 77 -11.00 -5.44 -13.14
CA SER A 77 -12.07 -6.02 -13.97
C SER A 77 -12.36 -5.21 -15.24
N ASP A 78 -11.92 -3.95 -15.29
CA ASP A 78 -12.30 -2.93 -16.29
C ASP A 78 -13.83 -2.68 -16.36
N LEU A 79 -14.59 -3.18 -15.39
CA LEU A 79 -16.05 -3.06 -15.34
C LEU A 79 -16.53 -2.08 -14.26
N TYR A 80 -15.65 -1.66 -13.36
CA TYR A 80 -15.92 -0.67 -12.32
C TYR A 80 -17.20 -0.97 -11.51
N ALA A 81 -18.26 -0.18 -11.71
CA ALA A 81 -19.52 -0.36 -10.98
C ALA A 81 -20.26 -1.67 -11.30
N ASP A 82 -19.89 -2.34 -12.38
CA ASP A 82 -20.50 -3.60 -12.87
C ASP A 82 -19.57 -4.82 -12.62
N THR A 83 -18.53 -4.68 -11.80
CA THR A 83 -17.61 -5.76 -11.42
C THR A 83 -18.37 -6.96 -10.87
N PRO A 84 -18.20 -8.17 -11.44
CA PRO A 84 -18.87 -9.38 -10.96
C PRO A 84 -18.44 -9.76 -9.54
N ALA A 85 -19.34 -10.33 -8.75
CA ALA A 85 -19.08 -10.68 -7.35
C ALA A 85 -17.92 -11.69 -7.18
N ASP A 86 -17.75 -12.63 -8.11
CA ASP A 86 -16.65 -13.61 -8.08
C ASP A 86 -15.28 -12.96 -8.36
N PHE A 87 -15.25 -11.82 -9.05
CA PHE A 87 -14.01 -11.12 -9.38
C PHE A 87 -13.30 -10.55 -8.15
N PHE A 88 -14.04 -10.11 -7.13
CA PHE A 88 -13.46 -9.65 -5.87
C PHE A 88 -12.61 -10.75 -5.20
N GLY A 89 -13.05 -12.00 -5.26
CA GLY A 89 -12.27 -13.15 -4.78
C GLY A 89 -11.01 -13.40 -5.62
N LYS A 90 -11.08 -13.20 -6.94
CA LYS A 90 -9.89 -13.30 -7.83
C LYS A 90 -8.86 -12.22 -7.49
N THR A 91 -9.29 -11.01 -7.12
CA THR A 91 -8.41 -9.93 -6.67
C THR A 91 -7.62 -10.35 -5.42
N TRP A 92 -8.25 -11.02 -4.46
CA TRP A 92 -7.54 -11.58 -3.31
C TRP A 92 -6.45 -12.56 -3.73
N LEU A 93 -6.75 -13.48 -4.64
CA LEU A 93 -5.77 -14.45 -5.17
C LEU A 93 -4.66 -13.80 -5.99
N ASN A 94 -4.86 -12.58 -6.50
CA ASN A 94 -3.81 -11.83 -7.22
C ASN A 94 -2.84 -11.13 -6.27
N TYR A 95 -3.34 -10.58 -5.15
CA TYR A 95 -2.57 -9.66 -4.32
C TYR A 95 -2.07 -10.26 -3.00
N LEU A 96 -2.60 -11.41 -2.57
CA LEU A 96 -2.25 -12.00 -1.27
C LEU A 96 -1.30 -13.19 -1.43
N ILE A 97 -0.24 -13.21 -0.62
CA ILE A 97 0.66 -14.35 -0.43
C ILE A 97 0.45 -14.87 0.98
N GLU A 98 -0.01 -16.12 1.08
CA GLU A 98 -0.20 -16.79 2.37
C GLU A 98 1.12 -16.86 3.16
N GLY A 99 1.09 -16.41 4.40
CA GLY A 99 2.27 -16.40 5.26
C GLY A 99 3.19 -15.19 5.09
N LYS A 100 2.93 -14.26 4.16
CA LYS A 100 3.87 -13.17 3.85
C LYS A 100 3.24 -11.78 3.68
N THR A 101 1.97 -11.67 3.36
CA THR A 101 1.28 -10.38 3.24
C THR A 101 0.34 -10.17 4.42
N ILE A 102 -0.65 -9.30 4.28
CA ILE A 102 -1.65 -8.99 5.33
C ILE A 102 -2.67 -10.12 5.55
N LEU A 103 -2.35 -11.35 5.20
CA LEU A 103 -3.25 -12.45 5.45
C LEU A 103 -3.26 -12.79 6.95
N TRP A 104 -4.43 -12.72 7.55
CA TRP A 104 -4.65 -12.96 8.96
C TRP A 104 -4.41 -14.44 9.31
N TRP A 105 -3.73 -14.66 10.41
CA TRP A 105 -3.24 -15.97 10.80
C TRP A 105 -4.27 -16.72 11.65
N GLY A 106 -4.27 -18.02 11.55
CA GLY A 106 -5.14 -18.89 12.30
C GLY A 106 -5.72 -20.03 11.47
N GLY A 107 -5.75 -19.87 10.13
CA GLY A 107 -6.21 -20.90 9.21
C GLY A 107 -7.73 -21.10 9.22
N LEU A 108 -8.15 -22.21 8.65
CA LEU A 108 -9.54 -22.55 8.44
C LEU A 108 -10.30 -22.66 9.77
N GLY A 109 -11.36 -21.86 9.91
CA GLY A 109 -12.23 -21.85 11.09
C GLY A 109 -11.72 -21.00 12.27
N MET A 110 -10.51 -20.41 12.16
CA MET A 110 -9.92 -19.56 13.19
C MET A 110 -9.93 -18.07 12.79
N SER A 111 -9.43 -17.74 11.61
CA SER A 111 -9.49 -16.41 11.01
C SER A 111 -10.53 -16.40 9.90
N THR A 112 -11.35 -15.36 9.84
CA THR A 112 -12.39 -15.18 8.82
C THR A 112 -11.77 -15.06 7.44
N GLU A 113 -10.84 -14.14 7.30
CA GLU A 113 -10.20 -13.79 6.05
C GLU A 113 -9.30 -14.94 5.55
N HIS A 114 -8.53 -15.56 6.43
CA HIS A 114 -7.72 -16.72 6.08
C HIS A 114 -8.60 -17.91 5.66
N SER A 115 -9.72 -18.13 6.35
CA SER A 115 -10.69 -19.16 5.96
C SER A 115 -11.23 -18.93 4.56
N ALA A 116 -11.65 -17.71 4.25
CA ALA A 116 -12.14 -17.35 2.92
C ALA A 116 -11.06 -17.51 1.84
N TYR A 117 -9.83 -17.06 2.10
CA TYR A 117 -8.69 -17.23 1.19
C TYR A 117 -8.42 -18.72 0.88
N LEU A 118 -8.43 -19.58 1.90
CA LEU A 118 -8.28 -21.03 1.70
C LEU A 118 -9.43 -21.63 0.88
N ARG A 119 -10.68 -21.12 1.06
CA ARG A 119 -11.81 -21.50 0.21
C ARG A 119 -11.62 -21.08 -1.24
N LEU A 120 -11.14 -19.84 -1.47
CA LEU A 120 -10.80 -19.35 -2.81
C LEU A 120 -9.72 -20.20 -3.46
N LYS A 121 -8.65 -20.57 -2.76
CA LYS A 121 -7.59 -21.49 -3.23
C LYS A 121 -8.13 -22.88 -3.56
N GLN A 122 -9.18 -23.34 -2.88
CA GLN A 122 -9.87 -24.60 -3.17
C GLN A 122 -10.84 -24.50 -4.37
N GLY A 123 -10.92 -23.34 -5.03
CA GLY A 123 -11.82 -23.12 -6.18
C GLY A 123 -13.27 -22.78 -5.77
N ILE A 124 -13.53 -22.43 -4.52
CA ILE A 124 -14.85 -21.96 -4.06
C ILE A 124 -14.90 -20.45 -4.26
N PRO A 125 -15.66 -19.93 -5.25
CA PRO A 125 -15.65 -18.49 -5.54
C PRO A 125 -16.40 -17.68 -4.50
N SER A 126 -16.12 -16.36 -4.42
CA SER A 126 -16.97 -15.41 -3.73
C SER A 126 -18.33 -15.27 -4.48
N PRO A 127 -19.44 -15.00 -3.75
CA PRO A 127 -19.53 -14.78 -2.30
C PRO A 127 -19.57 -16.06 -1.44
N ARG A 128 -19.57 -17.25 -2.05
CA ARG A 128 -19.68 -18.51 -1.28
C ARG A 128 -18.49 -18.75 -0.35
N SER A 129 -17.29 -18.28 -0.73
CA SER A 129 -16.07 -18.38 0.11
C SER A 129 -16.24 -17.81 1.52
N GLY A 130 -17.01 -16.72 1.67
CA GLY A 130 -17.28 -16.04 2.95
C GLY A 130 -18.57 -16.45 3.65
N SER A 131 -19.38 -17.35 3.05
CA SER A 131 -20.75 -17.59 3.48
C SER A 131 -20.88 -18.20 4.88
N LEU A 132 -21.96 -17.85 5.58
CA LEU A 132 -22.43 -18.47 6.82
C LEU A 132 -22.59 -19.98 6.70
N GLU A 133 -23.05 -20.46 5.54
CA GLU A 133 -23.22 -21.88 5.25
C GLU A 133 -21.91 -22.67 5.41
N LEU A 134 -20.80 -22.12 4.90
CA LEU A 134 -19.50 -22.81 4.90
C LEU A 134 -18.69 -22.58 6.16
N ASN A 135 -18.76 -21.37 6.74
CA ASN A 135 -17.83 -20.93 7.75
C ASN A 135 -18.46 -20.78 9.14
N GLY A 136 -19.81 -20.80 9.23
CA GLY A 136 -20.56 -20.65 10.46
C GLY A 136 -20.60 -19.19 10.98
N PRO A 137 -21.51 -18.89 11.94
CA PRO A 137 -21.82 -17.52 12.35
C PRO A 137 -20.66 -16.82 13.09
N VAL A 138 -19.83 -17.55 13.81
CA VAL A 138 -18.70 -16.93 14.53
C VAL A 138 -17.64 -16.46 13.57
N VAL A 139 -17.27 -17.31 12.59
CA VAL A 139 -16.23 -16.96 11.62
C VAL A 139 -16.74 -15.93 10.61
N ALA A 140 -17.94 -16.12 10.04
CA ALA A 140 -18.44 -15.26 8.97
C ALA A 140 -18.93 -13.88 9.41
N GLN A 141 -19.03 -13.58 10.73
CA GLN A 141 -19.57 -12.31 11.22
C GLN A 141 -18.59 -11.49 12.07
N GLN A 142 -17.29 -11.65 11.82
CA GLN A 142 -16.27 -10.75 12.38
C GLN A 142 -16.25 -9.41 11.63
N ILE A 143 -15.45 -8.44 12.08
CA ILE A 143 -15.49 -7.06 11.59
C ILE A 143 -14.84 -6.86 10.20
N GLY A 144 -14.04 -7.79 9.71
CA GLY A 144 -13.21 -7.63 8.51
C GLY A 144 -13.93 -7.12 7.26
N ALA A 145 -15.21 -7.49 7.04
CA ALA A 145 -15.98 -6.92 5.93
C ALA A 145 -16.06 -5.39 5.97
N GLN A 146 -16.13 -4.82 7.19
CA GLN A 146 -16.33 -3.39 7.41
C GLN A 146 -15.01 -2.62 7.36
N ILE A 147 -13.92 -3.20 7.86
CA ILE A 147 -12.64 -2.49 7.94
C ILE A 147 -12.03 -2.16 6.58
N PHE A 148 -12.34 -2.91 5.52
CA PHE A 148 -11.82 -2.67 4.17
C PHE A 148 -12.75 -1.82 3.30
N ILE A 149 -13.90 -1.37 3.82
CA ILE A 149 -15.00 -0.93 2.97
C ILE A 149 -15.00 0.57 2.65
N ASP A 150 -14.22 1.38 3.36
CA ASP A 150 -14.26 2.84 3.25
C ASP A 150 -14.04 3.31 1.81
N ALA A 151 -13.10 2.69 1.09
CA ALA A 151 -12.79 3.04 -0.30
C ALA A 151 -14.00 2.87 -1.23
N PHE A 152 -14.89 1.90 -0.97
CA PHE A 152 -16.13 1.69 -1.73
C PHE A 152 -17.16 2.80 -1.49
N GLY A 153 -17.08 3.47 -0.35
CA GLY A 153 -17.82 4.71 -0.11
C GLY A 153 -17.22 5.90 -0.82
N LEU A 154 -15.87 6.01 -0.80
CA LEU A 154 -15.13 7.10 -1.42
C LEU A 154 -15.28 7.16 -2.95
N VAL A 155 -15.37 6.03 -3.66
CA VAL A 155 -15.57 5.99 -5.13
C VAL A 155 -16.99 6.30 -5.56
N ALA A 156 -17.95 6.45 -4.64
CA ALA A 156 -19.37 6.69 -4.94
C ALA A 156 -19.89 7.95 -4.23
N PRO A 157 -19.28 9.16 -4.43
CA PRO A 157 -19.61 10.36 -3.69
C PRO A 157 -21.08 10.78 -3.85
N GLY A 158 -21.79 10.97 -2.73
CA GLY A 158 -23.20 11.36 -2.72
C GLY A 158 -24.16 10.31 -3.27
N ALA A 159 -23.73 9.05 -3.41
CA ALA A 159 -24.51 7.96 -3.98
C ALA A 159 -24.54 6.72 -3.03
N PRO A 160 -25.12 6.83 -1.81
CA PRO A 160 -25.02 5.80 -0.76
C PRO A 160 -25.56 4.43 -1.16
N GLN A 161 -26.60 4.36 -2.01
CA GLN A 161 -27.11 3.09 -2.53
C GLN A 161 -26.12 2.42 -3.51
N LEU A 162 -25.36 3.21 -4.28
CA LEU A 162 -24.30 2.70 -5.13
C LEU A 162 -23.15 2.18 -4.28
N ALA A 163 -22.71 2.95 -3.28
CA ALA A 163 -21.68 2.53 -2.33
C ALA A 163 -22.03 1.20 -1.66
N ALA A 164 -23.26 1.04 -1.16
CA ALA A 164 -23.74 -0.19 -0.55
C ALA A 164 -23.76 -1.38 -1.54
N ARG A 165 -24.13 -1.16 -2.82
CA ARG A 165 -24.09 -2.21 -3.85
C ARG A 165 -22.66 -2.66 -4.17
N LEU A 166 -21.68 -1.76 -4.15
CA LEU A 166 -20.26 -2.09 -4.34
C LEU A 166 -19.68 -2.78 -3.11
N ALA A 167 -20.07 -2.36 -1.92
CA ALA A 167 -19.63 -2.91 -0.65
C ALA A 167 -20.09 -4.36 -0.42
N GLU A 168 -21.28 -4.72 -0.88
CA GLU A 168 -21.86 -6.05 -0.67
C GLU A 168 -21.01 -7.18 -1.24
N PRO A 169 -20.64 -7.20 -2.54
CA PRO A 169 -19.77 -8.26 -3.09
C PRO A 169 -18.35 -8.20 -2.52
N ALA A 170 -17.81 -7.02 -2.23
CA ALA A 170 -16.48 -6.87 -1.63
C ALA A 170 -16.44 -7.48 -0.21
N GLY A 171 -17.38 -7.16 0.65
CA GLY A 171 -17.50 -7.73 2.00
C GLY A 171 -17.81 -9.23 1.99
N SER A 172 -18.55 -9.69 0.97
CA SER A 172 -18.97 -11.09 0.85
C SER A 172 -17.87 -12.03 0.34
N VAL A 173 -16.67 -11.54 0.02
CA VAL A 173 -15.51 -12.42 -0.24
C VAL A 173 -15.21 -13.29 0.97
N SER A 174 -15.27 -12.70 2.16
CA SER A 174 -14.87 -13.32 3.43
C SER A 174 -15.98 -13.41 4.47
N HIS A 175 -17.03 -12.59 4.38
CA HIS A 175 -18.05 -12.43 5.40
C HIS A 175 -19.47 -12.61 4.86
N ASP A 176 -20.43 -12.70 5.80
CA ASP A 176 -21.84 -12.82 5.47
C ASP A 176 -22.71 -12.22 6.60
N GLY A 177 -24.02 -12.10 6.37
CA GLY A 177 -25.01 -11.68 7.38
C GLY A 177 -24.77 -10.28 7.93
N GLU A 178 -24.73 -10.14 9.25
CA GLU A 178 -24.61 -8.83 9.90
C GLU A 178 -23.27 -8.13 9.65
N ALA A 179 -22.21 -8.88 9.34
CA ALA A 179 -20.92 -8.28 8.97
C ALA A 179 -21.03 -7.51 7.64
N VAL A 180 -21.70 -8.06 6.65
CA VAL A 180 -21.96 -7.37 5.36
C VAL A 180 -22.92 -6.21 5.55
N ASN A 181 -23.93 -6.34 6.44
CA ASN A 181 -24.80 -5.21 6.78
C ASN A 181 -24.01 -4.03 7.37
N GLY A 182 -23.09 -4.29 8.33
CA GLY A 182 -22.24 -3.25 8.89
C GLY A 182 -21.35 -2.57 7.83
N ALA A 183 -20.74 -3.36 6.94
CA ALA A 183 -19.94 -2.86 5.81
C ALA A 183 -20.77 -1.92 4.90
N LYS A 184 -21.99 -2.32 4.52
CA LYS A 184 -22.89 -1.50 3.70
C LYS A 184 -23.24 -0.18 4.37
N VAL A 185 -23.49 -0.19 5.70
CA VAL A 185 -23.77 1.03 6.48
C VAL A 185 -22.58 1.99 6.41
N VAL A 186 -21.36 1.52 6.67
CA VAL A 186 -20.15 2.37 6.65
C VAL A 186 -19.92 2.94 5.25
N ALA A 187 -19.95 2.12 4.21
CA ALA A 187 -19.76 2.60 2.84
C ALA A 187 -20.81 3.65 2.44
N ALA A 188 -22.08 3.45 2.84
CA ALA A 188 -23.16 4.41 2.58
C ALA A 188 -22.94 5.73 3.35
N MET A 189 -22.47 5.68 4.61
CA MET A 189 -22.16 6.87 5.40
C MET A 189 -20.97 7.64 4.82
N VAL A 190 -19.88 6.98 4.44
CA VAL A 190 -18.72 7.61 3.77
C VAL A 190 -19.18 8.30 2.49
N SER A 191 -19.95 7.62 1.66
CA SER A 191 -20.51 8.18 0.42
C SER A 191 -21.40 9.39 0.68
N ALA A 192 -22.29 9.33 1.67
CA ALA A 192 -23.20 10.41 2.00
C ALA A 192 -22.48 11.64 2.58
N ALA A 193 -21.38 11.44 3.32
CA ALA A 193 -20.61 12.49 3.99
C ALA A 193 -20.01 13.53 3.02
N PHE A 194 -19.90 13.23 1.73
CA PHE A 194 -19.52 14.21 0.70
C PHE A 194 -20.53 15.36 0.61
N VAL A 195 -21.82 15.10 0.82
CA VAL A 195 -22.90 16.06 0.58
C VAL A 195 -23.78 16.34 1.79
N GLU A 196 -23.80 15.49 2.79
CA GLU A 196 -24.52 15.66 4.05
C GLU A 196 -23.53 15.88 5.21
N LYS A 197 -23.80 16.89 6.04
CA LYS A 197 -22.93 17.26 7.16
C LYS A 197 -23.59 17.04 8.55
N ASP A 198 -24.85 16.69 8.58
CA ASP A 198 -25.58 16.32 9.80
C ASP A 198 -25.35 14.84 10.11
N MET A 199 -24.73 14.53 11.26
CA MET A 199 -24.39 13.15 11.65
C MET A 199 -25.63 12.29 11.90
N ASP A 200 -26.71 12.84 12.46
CA ASP A 200 -27.96 12.08 12.65
C ASP A 200 -28.55 11.62 11.32
N LYS A 201 -28.48 12.47 10.28
CA LYS A 201 -28.91 12.12 8.92
C LYS A 201 -27.94 11.12 8.27
N LEU A 202 -26.64 11.24 8.49
CA LEU A 202 -25.68 10.24 8.01
C LEU A 202 -25.95 8.85 8.57
N LEU A 203 -26.26 8.77 9.87
CA LEU A 203 -26.68 7.52 10.53
C LEU A 203 -27.98 6.98 9.97
N ASP A 204 -28.99 7.84 9.67
CA ASP A 204 -30.25 7.45 9.01
C ASP A 204 -30.00 6.92 7.59
N ILE A 205 -29.13 7.57 6.81
CA ILE A 205 -28.75 7.14 5.45
C ILE A 205 -28.04 5.78 5.55
N GLY A 206 -27.11 5.61 6.49
CA GLY A 206 -26.39 4.36 6.69
C GLY A 206 -27.34 3.17 6.90
N VAL A 207 -28.29 3.27 7.80
CA VAL A 207 -29.24 2.15 8.07
C VAL A 207 -30.29 1.98 6.96
N SER A 208 -30.50 2.96 6.10
CA SER A 208 -31.48 2.87 5.00
C SER A 208 -31.10 1.86 3.92
N VAL A 209 -29.83 1.42 3.86
CA VAL A 209 -29.34 0.48 2.84
C VAL A 209 -29.35 -1.00 3.30
N ILE A 210 -29.80 -1.26 4.52
CA ILE A 210 -29.90 -2.61 5.10
C ILE A 210 -31.33 -2.93 5.54
N PRO A 211 -31.67 -4.22 5.81
CA PRO A 211 -32.98 -4.57 6.33
C PRO A 211 -33.27 -3.87 7.68
N SER A 212 -34.44 -3.29 7.80
CA SER A 212 -34.84 -2.52 9.01
C SER A 212 -34.97 -3.37 10.27
N ASP A 213 -35.12 -4.68 10.13
CA ASP A 213 -35.21 -5.68 11.20
C ASP A 213 -33.87 -6.37 11.47
N SER A 214 -32.77 -6.00 10.75
CA SER A 214 -31.43 -6.52 10.99
C SER A 214 -30.92 -6.11 12.39
N LEU A 215 -29.97 -6.89 12.91
CA LEU A 215 -29.36 -6.63 14.22
C LEU A 215 -28.55 -5.31 14.21
N ILE A 216 -27.84 -4.99 13.11
CA ILE A 216 -27.14 -3.72 12.95
C ILE A 216 -28.13 -2.54 12.99
N ALA A 217 -29.28 -2.63 12.32
CA ALA A 217 -30.31 -1.59 12.40
C ALA A 217 -30.88 -1.44 13.84
N GLN A 218 -30.99 -2.54 14.59
CA GLN A 218 -31.36 -2.50 16.02
C GLN A 218 -30.28 -1.82 16.86
N VAL A 219 -28.98 -2.12 16.64
CA VAL A 219 -27.86 -1.45 17.31
C VAL A 219 -27.94 0.07 17.14
N HIS A 220 -28.17 0.55 15.92
CA HIS A 220 -28.33 1.99 15.66
C HIS A 220 -29.49 2.60 16.45
N ARG A 221 -30.65 1.97 16.47
CA ARG A 221 -31.80 2.47 17.23
C ARG A 221 -31.53 2.56 18.73
N ASP A 222 -30.94 1.50 19.28
CA ASP A 222 -30.68 1.41 20.73
C ASP A 222 -29.60 2.41 21.16
N VAL A 223 -28.44 2.40 20.49
CA VAL A 223 -27.32 3.27 20.85
C VAL A 223 -27.70 4.74 20.70
N ARG A 224 -28.34 5.14 19.58
CA ARG A 224 -28.80 6.52 19.38
C ARG A 224 -29.87 6.93 20.40
N THR A 225 -30.67 6.01 20.91
CA THR A 225 -31.61 6.30 22.00
C THR A 225 -30.83 6.52 23.29
N TRP A 226 -29.88 5.65 23.60
CA TRP A 226 -29.09 5.75 24.84
C TRP A 226 -28.24 7.02 24.85
N THR A 227 -27.66 7.42 23.74
CA THR A 227 -26.86 8.67 23.67
C THR A 227 -27.69 9.93 23.99
N LYS A 228 -29.00 9.89 23.79
CA LYS A 228 -29.92 10.98 24.18
C LYS A 228 -30.32 10.95 25.65
N ASP A 229 -30.40 9.75 26.23
CA ASP A 229 -30.82 9.53 27.60
C ASP A 229 -29.65 9.68 28.59
N ASP A 230 -28.45 9.29 28.18
CA ASP A 230 -27.27 9.21 29.04
C ASP A 230 -26.52 10.55 29.10
N GLY A 231 -25.93 10.88 30.26
CA GLY A 231 -25.23 12.13 30.47
C GLY A 231 -23.82 12.19 29.80
N ASN A 232 -23.25 11.02 29.43
CA ASN A 232 -21.95 10.91 28.85
C ASN A 232 -21.75 9.54 28.17
N TRP A 233 -20.76 9.44 27.30
CA TRP A 233 -20.49 8.24 26.52
C TRP A 233 -20.07 7.02 27.37
N HIS A 234 -19.56 7.21 28.60
CA HIS A 234 -19.21 6.09 29.49
C HIS A 234 -20.45 5.30 29.92
N GLN A 235 -21.57 5.99 30.16
CA GLN A 235 -22.84 5.33 30.51
C GLN A 235 -23.40 4.54 29.33
N THR A 236 -23.36 5.12 28.13
CA THR A 236 -23.77 4.42 26.92
C THR A 236 -22.85 3.22 26.62
N TYR A 237 -21.54 3.36 26.83
CA TYR A 237 -20.59 2.24 26.74
C TYR A 237 -20.99 1.06 27.66
N ASP A 238 -21.37 1.35 28.91
CA ASP A 238 -21.77 0.29 29.86
C ASP A 238 -23.03 -0.44 29.39
N ARG A 239 -24.01 0.27 28.80
CA ARG A 239 -25.19 -0.34 28.15
C ARG A 239 -24.81 -1.18 26.91
N ILE A 240 -23.86 -0.70 26.09
CA ILE A 240 -23.33 -1.47 24.95
C ILE A 240 -22.68 -2.75 25.44
N VAL A 241 -21.83 -2.68 26.47
CA VAL A 241 -21.23 -3.88 27.07
C VAL A 241 -22.28 -4.86 27.55
N GLU A 242 -23.34 -4.39 28.26
CA GLU A 242 -24.38 -5.25 28.79
C GLU A 242 -25.19 -5.97 27.71
N LYS A 243 -25.59 -5.25 26.62
CA LYS A 243 -26.50 -5.79 25.60
C LYS A 243 -25.77 -6.34 24.34
N TYR A 244 -24.64 -5.78 23.98
CA TYR A 244 -23.93 -6.08 22.73
C TYR A 244 -22.45 -6.42 22.92
N GLY A 245 -21.98 -6.61 24.16
CA GLY A 245 -20.58 -6.83 24.47
C GLY A 245 -20.00 -8.15 23.93
N PRO A 246 -18.65 -8.27 23.90
CA PRO A 246 -17.96 -9.45 23.35
C PRO A 246 -18.28 -10.77 24.08
N HIS A 247 -18.85 -10.72 25.30
CA HIS A 247 -19.28 -11.90 26.03
C HIS A 247 -20.59 -12.52 25.49
N ILE A 248 -21.29 -11.79 24.59
CA ILE A 248 -22.55 -12.23 23.94
C ILE A 248 -22.25 -12.76 22.56
N TYR A 249 -21.34 -12.08 21.83
CA TYR A 249 -20.98 -12.40 20.47
C TYR A 249 -19.59 -13.04 20.42
N GLY A 250 -19.49 -14.23 19.88
CA GLY A 250 -18.25 -15.01 19.84
C GLY A 250 -17.23 -14.48 18.81
N GLY A 251 -15.97 -14.89 18.96
CA GLY A 251 -14.87 -14.53 18.09
C GLY A 251 -13.94 -13.47 18.70
N ALA A 252 -12.91 -13.09 17.96
CA ALA A 252 -11.90 -12.14 18.42
C ALA A 252 -12.40 -10.69 18.33
N CYS A 253 -13.07 -10.33 17.21
CA CYS A 253 -13.49 -8.97 16.89
C CYS A 253 -14.85 -8.98 16.16
N HIS A 254 -15.90 -9.47 16.81
CA HIS A 254 -17.23 -9.57 16.19
C HIS A 254 -17.77 -8.21 15.76
N MET A 255 -18.46 -8.17 14.59
CA MET A 255 -19.04 -6.96 14.00
C MET A 255 -19.92 -6.17 14.98
N VAL A 256 -20.87 -6.83 15.65
CA VAL A 256 -21.92 -6.16 16.43
C VAL A 256 -21.39 -5.30 17.57
N PRO A 257 -20.51 -5.79 18.49
CA PRO A 257 -19.98 -4.95 19.57
C PRO A 257 -19.14 -3.78 19.03
N ASN A 258 -18.32 -4.00 18.03
CA ASN A 258 -17.44 -2.98 17.47
C ASN A 258 -18.24 -1.89 16.73
N HIS A 259 -19.21 -2.29 15.90
CA HIS A 259 -20.11 -1.33 15.24
C HIS A 259 -20.90 -0.47 16.24
N ALA A 260 -21.34 -1.04 17.36
CA ALA A 260 -22.04 -0.29 18.41
C ALA A 260 -21.17 0.84 19.01
N LEU A 261 -19.86 0.60 19.21
CA LEU A 261 -18.92 1.62 19.68
C LEU A 261 -18.75 2.76 18.65
N MET A 262 -18.75 2.44 17.37
CA MET A 262 -18.63 3.45 16.31
C MET A 262 -19.87 4.36 16.29
N VAL A 263 -21.09 3.80 16.35
CA VAL A 263 -22.33 4.58 16.44
C VAL A 263 -22.29 5.51 17.65
N MET A 264 -21.81 5.03 18.80
CA MET A 264 -21.61 5.84 20.00
C MET A 264 -20.65 7.00 19.77
N ALA A 265 -19.48 6.73 19.16
CA ALA A 265 -18.46 7.76 18.93
C ALA A 265 -18.98 8.87 17.99
N TRP A 266 -19.64 8.51 16.88
CA TRP A 266 -20.27 9.48 15.97
C TRP A 266 -21.37 10.31 16.63
N ALA A 267 -22.20 9.69 17.49
CA ALA A 267 -23.30 10.39 18.13
C ALA A 267 -22.84 11.39 19.20
N TYR A 268 -21.74 11.08 19.94
CA TYR A 268 -21.21 11.99 20.99
C TYR A 268 -20.26 13.06 20.45
N ALA A 269 -19.64 12.85 19.28
CA ALA A 269 -18.70 13.78 18.67
C ALA A 269 -19.02 14.03 17.19
N PRO A 270 -20.24 14.52 16.86
CA PRO A 270 -20.73 14.57 15.49
C PRO A 270 -19.91 15.52 14.56
N ASP A 271 -19.25 16.54 15.12
CA ASP A 271 -18.53 17.59 14.37
C ASP A 271 -17.06 17.76 14.79
N ASP A 272 -16.59 16.89 15.68
CA ASP A 272 -15.25 16.97 16.25
C ASP A 272 -14.47 15.69 15.98
N PHE A 273 -13.50 15.79 15.02
CA PHE A 273 -12.66 14.66 14.64
C PHE A 273 -11.85 14.14 15.81
N ARG A 274 -11.13 15.03 16.53
CA ARG A 274 -10.29 14.64 17.66
C ARG A 274 -11.07 13.97 18.76
N GLN A 275 -12.24 14.51 19.12
CA GLN A 275 -13.09 13.96 20.15
C GLN A 275 -13.67 12.61 19.72
N SER A 276 -14.09 12.43 18.46
CA SER A 276 -14.58 11.15 17.94
C SER A 276 -13.49 10.07 18.01
N GLN A 277 -12.24 10.42 17.62
CA GLN A 277 -11.09 9.55 17.76
C GLN A 277 -10.77 9.24 19.23
N ALA A 278 -10.85 10.22 20.11
CA ALA A 278 -10.60 10.01 21.53
C ALA A 278 -11.60 9.05 22.17
N ILE A 279 -12.89 9.17 21.85
CA ILE A 279 -13.94 8.27 22.34
C ILE A 279 -13.73 6.85 21.85
N ILE A 280 -13.57 6.66 20.53
CA ILE A 280 -13.50 5.33 19.94
C ILE A 280 -12.24 4.57 20.38
N ASN A 281 -11.08 5.22 20.40
CA ASN A 281 -9.83 4.64 20.84
C ASN A 281 -9.85 4.29 22.33
N THR A 282 -10.44 5.14 23.18
CA THR A 282 -10.54 4.89 24.62
C THR A 282 -11.55 3.81 24.96
N ALA A 283 -12.55 3.57 24.11
CA ALA A 283 -13.56 2.53 24.30
C ALA A 283 -12.97 1.11 24.25
N GLY A 284 -11.85 0.91 23.58
CA GLY A 284 -11.14 -0.37 23.54
C GLY A 284 -11.70 -1.35 22.51
N TRP A 285 -11.38 -2.62 22.69
CA TRP A 285 -11.65 -3.75 21.81
C TRP A 285 -10.82 -3.66 20.52
N ASP A 286 -11.45 -3.64 19.36
CA ASP A 286 -10.80 -3.53 18.06
C ASP A 286 -10.56 -2.04 17.74
N THR A 287 -9.51 -1.49 18.32
CA THR A 287 -9.33 -0.03 18.39
C THR A 287 -8.93 0.60 17.07
N ASP A 288 -8.05 -0.03 16.30
CA ASP A 288 -7.60 0.45 14.99
C ASP A 288 -8.71 0.35 13.94
N CYS A 289 -9.35 -0.80 13.82
CA CYS A 289 -10.48 -1.03 12.93
C CYS A 289 -11.61 -0.02 13.16
N ASN A 290 -12.03 0.11 14.45
CA ASN A 290 -13.11 1.02 14.82
C ASN A 290 -12.74 2.49 14.55
N ALA A 291 -11.52 2.90 14.94
CA ALA A 291 -11.06 4.27 14.76
C ALA A 291 -10.83 4.61 13.28
N ALA A 292 -10.41 3.64 12.46
CA ALA A 292 -10.26 3.78 11.02
C ALA A 292 -11.58 4.15 10.34
N ASN A 293 -12.65 3.37 10.56
CA ASN A 293 -13.96 3.65 9.97
C ASN A 293 -14.57 4.96 10.51
N VAL A 294 -14.45 5.22 11.83
CA VAL A 294 -14.87 6.50 12.40
C VAL A 294 -14.12 7.64 11.74
N GLY A 295 -12.81 7.50 11.58
CA GLY A 295 -11.94 8.49 10.95
C GLY A 295 -12.26 8.74 9.48
N ALA A 296 -12.56 7.70 8.70
CA ALA A 296 -12.93 7.85 7.29
C ALA A 296 -14.21 8.67 7.10
N VAL A 297 -15.30 8.34 7.82
CA VAL A 297 -16.56 9.08 7.77
C VAL A 297 -16.37 10.53 8.23
N MET A 298 -15.69 10.71 9.38
CA MET A 298 -15.43 12.05 9.92
C MET A 298 -14.52 12.85 9.01
N GLY A 299 -13.48 12.23 8.43
CA GLY A 299 -12.55 12.89 7.50
C GLY A 299 -13.26 13.51 6.29
N VAL A 300 -14.12 12.74 5.62
CA VAL A 300 -14.96 13.26 4.51
C VAL A 300 -15.91 14.35 5.00
N LYS A 301 -16.47 14.20 6.20
CA LYS A 301 -17.46 15.13 6.75
C LYS A 301 -16.84 16.48 7.12
N VAL A 302 -15.71 16.51 7.83
CA VAL A 302 -15.13 17.74 8.38
C VAL A 302 -14.00 18.31 7.52
N GLY A 303 -13.46 17.52 6.56
CA GLY A 303 -12.37 17.90 5.68
C GLY A 303 -10.99 17.97 6.39
N LEU A 304 -9.95 18.29 5.62
CA LEU A 304 -8.57 18.37 6.10
C LEU A 304 -8.38 19.38 7.24
N GLU A 305 -9.06 20.53 7.17
CA GLU A 305 -9.02 21.56 8.22
C GLU A 305 -9.61 21.01 9.52
N GLY A 306 -10.73 20.28 9.45
CA GLY A 306 -11.38 19.70 10.63
C GLY A 306 -10.56 18.60 11.28
N ILE A 307 -9.83 17.79 10.49
CA ILE A 307 -8.93 16.75 11.03
C ILE A 307 -7.81 17.37 11.86
N ASN A 308 -7.14 18.42 11.36
CA ASN A 308 -5.96 19.02 11.97
C ASN A 308 -6.26 20.27 12.82
N ARG A 309 -7.54 20.54 13.14
CA ARG A 309 -7.96 21.79 13.82
C ARG A 309 -7.32 22.00 15.19
N ASP A 310 -7.31 20.99 16.03
CA ASP A 310 -6.91 21.09 17.44
C ASP A 310 -5.64 20.27 17.78
N TYR A 311 -5.19 19.43 16.85
CA TYR A 311 -4.00 18.61 16.95
C TYR A 311 -3.50 18.27 15.54
N ASP A 312 -2.19 18.32 15.34
CA ASP A 312 -1.58 17.92 14.07
C ASP A 312 -1.51 16.40 13.98
N PHE A 313 -2.51 15.80 13.36
CA PHE A 313 -2.56 14.36 13.12
C PHE A 313 -1.73 13.91 11.91
N GLN A 314 -1.39 14.80 11.00
CA GLN A 314 -0.78 14.47 9.72
C GLN A 314 0.76 14.46 9.73
N SER A 315 1.39 15.54 10.20
CA SER A 315 2.85 15.68 10.16
C SER A 315 3.62 14.56 10.89
N PRO A 316 3.12 13.95 11.99
CA PRO A 316 3.85 12.88 12.67
C PRO A 316 4.15 11.64 11.82
N PHE A 317 3.37 11.35 10.80
CA PHE A 317 3.63 10.24 9.86
C PHE A 317 3.82 10.70 8.41
N ALA A 318 3.62 11.99 8.11
CA ALA A 318 3.88 12.62 6.81
C ALA A 318 3.19 11.91 5.63
N ASP A 319 1.94 11.48 5.80
CA ASP A 319 1.14 10.69 4.86
C ASP A 319 1.60 9.23 4.63
N ARG A 320 2.71 8.78 5.22
CA ARG A 320 3.33 7.46 4.96
C ARG A 320 2.38 6.30 5.22
N MET A 321 2.35 5.34 4.29
CA MET A 321 1.65 4.07 4.42
C MET A 321 2.51 2.92 3.90
N LEU A 322 2.24 1.71 4.39
CA LEU A 322 2.83 0.47 3.91
C LEU A 322 1.74 -0.47 3.41
N LEU A 323 1.85 -0.90 2.16
CA LEU A 323 0.90 -1.76 1.46
C LEU A 323 1.58 -3.05 0.97
N PRO A 324 1.92 -4.01 1.86
CA PRO A 324 2.56 -5.25 1.46
C PRO A 324 1.58 -6.15 0.68
N THR A 325 1.83 -6.31 -0.61
CA THR A 325 1.05 -7.14 -1.53
C THR A 325 1.94 -7.97 -2.44
N ALA A 326 1.37 -8.97 -3.11
CA ALA A 326 2.09 -9.78 -4.09
C ALA A 326 2.54 -8.96 -5.32
N GLU A 327 1.87 -7.88 -5.64
CA GLU A 327 2.28 -6.99 -6.74
C GLU A 327 3.58 -6.25 -6.40
N GLY A 328 3.76 -5.84 -5.16
CA GLY A 328 5.02 -5.34 -4.61
C GLY A 328 5.34 -3.87 -4.85
N ALA A 329 5.04 -3.31 -6.01
CA ALA A 329 5.44 -1.96 -6.43
C ALA A 329 4.86 -0.83 -5.56
N ARG A 330 3.74 -1.08 -4.89
CA ARG A 330 3.05 -0.11 -4.01
C ARG A 330 3.37 -0.28 -2.52
N LEU A 331 4.37 -1.08 -2.16
CA LEU A 331 4.74 -1.31 -0.76
C LEU A 331 4.87 -0.01 0.04
N THR A 332 5.66 0.94 -0.44
CA THR A 332 5.71 2.29 0.12
C THR A 332 4.73 3.17 -0.63
N SER A 333 3.70 3.65 0.06
CA SER A 333 2.71 4.57 -0.49
C SER A 333 2.47 5.75 0.44
N ASP A 334 1.55 6.63 0.07
CA ASP A 334 1.11 7.75 0.91
C ASP A 334 -0.37 8.06 0.72
N CYS A 335 -0.95 8.75 1.70
CA CYS A 335 -2.38 9.08 1.71
C CYS A 335 -2.84 9.82 0.45
N LEU A 336 -1.99 10.67 -0.14
CA LEU A 336 -2.37 11.42 -1.32
C LEU A 336 -2.36 10.56 -2.59
N GLN A 337 -1.33 9.70 -2.77
CA GLN A 337 -1.28 8.77 -3.90
C GLN A 337 -2.51 7.86 -3.91
N GLU A 338 -2.83 7.23 -2.77
CA GLU A 338 -3.99 6.35 -2.68
C GLU A 338 -5.33 7.10 -2.83
N ALA A 339 -5.42 8.32 -2.32
CA ALA A 339 -6.60 9.16 -2.51
C ALA A 339 -6.84 9.52 -3.98
N LEU A 340 -5.80 9.89 -4.72
CA LEU A 340 -5.92 10.20 -6.15
C LEU A 340 -6.25 8.95 -6.98
N HIS A 341 -5.71 7.79 -6.62
CA HIS A 341 -6.05 6.51 -7.23
C HIS A 341 -7.54 6.18 -7.03
N ILE A 342 -8.06 6.30 -5.79
CA ILE A 342 -9.49 6.13 -5.49
C ILE A 342 -10.34 7.16 -6.25
N ALA A 343 -9.91 8.43 -6.27
CA ALA A 343 -10.63 9.48 -6.97
C ALA A 343 -10.72 9.23 -8.49
N HIS A 344 -9.64 8.69 -9.10
CA HIS A 344 -9.68 8.29 -10.51
C HIS A 344 -10.74 7.21 -10.76
N MET A 345 -10.78 6.15 -9.96
CA MET A 345 -11.83 5.12 -10.06
C MET A 345 -13.23 5.71 -9.83
N GLY A 346 -13.38 6.59 -8.84
CA GLY A 346 -14.65 7.24 -8.56
C GLY A 346 -15.15 8.10 -9.73
N ARG A 347 -14.25 8.84 -10.40
CA ARG A 347 -14.60 9.60 -11.61
C ARG A 347 -15.10 8.69 -12.74
N LYS A 348 -14.44 7.56 -12.97
CA LYS A 348 -14.92 6.54 -13.94
C LYS A 348 -16.32 6.02 -13.57
N ILE A 349 -16.54 5.64 -12.32
CA ILE A 349 -17.83 5.13 -11.82
C ILE A 349 -18.94 6.18 -11.94
N MET A 350 -18.62 7.45 -11.61
CA MET A 350 -19.58 8.54 -11.67
C MET A 350 -19.80 9.08 -13.09
N GLY A 351 -18.96 8.70 -14.05
CA GLY A 351 -18.98 9.20 -15.43
C GLY A 351 -18.52 10.65 -15.52
N TRP A 352 -17.59 11.06 -14.64
CA TRP A 352 -16.95 12.37 -14.67
C TRP A 352 -15.71 12.36 -15.57
N PRO A 353 -15.22 13.53 -16.02
CA PRO A 353 -13.97 13.61 -16.78
C PRO A 353 -12.79 13.03 -15.99
N ASP A 354 -11.83 12.47 -16.70
CA ASP A 354 -10.59 11.99 -16.08
C ASP A 354 -9.84 13.12 -15.37
N LEU A 355 -9.17 12.77 -14.27
CA LEU A 355 -8.30 13.69 -13.55
C LEU A 355 -7.04 13.95 -14.36
N ALA A 356 -6.70 15.22 -14.57
CA ALA A 356 -5.39 15.55 -15.14
C ALA A 356 -4.29 15.19 -14.16
N ALA A 357 -3.18 14.63 -14.67
CA ALA A 357 -2.05 14.28 -13.84
C ALA A 357 -1.47 15.52 -13.14
N PRO A 358 -1.39 15.54 -11.81
CA PRO A 358 -0.92 16.69 -11.06
C PRO A 358 0.47 17.13 -11.49
N LYS A 359 0.65 18.44 -11.71
CA LYS A 359 1.94 19.05 -12.14
C LYS A 359 2.63 18.28 -13.27
N GLY A 360 1.84 17.83 -14.27
CA GLY A 360 2.35 17.10 -15.44
C GLY A 360 2.91 15.71 -15.14
N GLY A 361 2.36 15.01 -14.17
CA GLY A 361 2.75 13.64 -13.82
C GLY A 361 3.97 13.55 -12.92
N ALA A 362 4.19 14.54 -12.05
CA ALA A 362 5.22 14.43 -11.02
C ALA A 362 4.84 13.35 -10.00
N TRP A 363 5.83 12.57 -9.55
CA TRP A 363 5.65 11.56 -8.50
C TRP A 363 5.26 12.20 -7.16
N HIS A 364 5.98 13.29 -6.78
CA HIS A 364 5.61 14.08 -5.62
C HIS A 364 5.28 15.49 -6.09
N HIS A 365 4.07 15.93 -5.85
CA HIS A 365 3.53 17.17 -6.40
C HIS A 365 2.92 18.13 -5.37
N PHE A 366 2.69 17.68 -4.13
CA PHE A 366 2.23 18.47 -2.98
C PHE A 366 0.95 19.28 -3.18
N THR A 367 0.11 18.95 -4.16
CA THR A 367 -1.03 19.80 -4.58
C THR A 367 -2.17 19.88 -3.58
N MET A 368 -2.30 18.93 -2.65
CA MET A 368 -3.35 18.97 -1.62
C MET A 368 -2.85 19.61 -0.32
N PRO A 369 -3.72 20.31 0.42
CA PRO A 369 -3.37 20.94 1.69
C PRO A 369 -2.78 19.93 2.68
N GLY A 370 -1.61 20.25 3.25
CA GLY A 370 -0.94 19.40 4.24
C GLY A 370 -0.15 18.23 3.68
N SER A 371 -0.30 17.85 2.39
CA SER A 371 0.37 16.68 1.83
C SER A 371 1.89 16.81 1.83
N GLN A 372 2.56 15.73 2.26
CA GLN A 372 4.02 15.70 2.41
C GLN A 372 4.69 14.58 1.60
N HIS A 373 3.95 13.65 0.99
CA HIS A 373 4.50 12.50 0.25
C HIS A 373 5.61 11.76 1.01
N GLY A 374 5.43 11.59 2.31
CA GLY A 374 6.38 10.89 3.17
C GLY A 374 7.63 11.67 3.56
N TYR A 375 7.81 12.92 3.14
CA TYR A 375 8.99 13.70 3.50
C TYR A 375 8.97 14.10 4.97
N MET A 376 10.08 13.82 5.67
CA MET A 376 10.30 14.19 7.06
C MET A 376 11.76 14.65 7.25
N GLY A 377 11.97 15.56 8.20
CA GLY A 377 13.31 15.87 8.67
C GLY A 377 13.92 14.65 9.37
N GLU A 378 15.16 14.33 9.03
CA GLU A 378 15.88 13.26 9.73
C GLU A 378 16.31 13.73 11.12
N PRO A 379 16.29 12.83 12.13
CA PRO A 379 16.85 13.14 13.44
C PRO A 379 18.33 13.50 13.28
N THR A 380 18.74 14.59 13.91
CA THR A 380 20.17 14.93 14.02
C THR A 380 20.84 14.01 15.03
N ASP A 381 22.11 13.67 14.80
CA ASP A 381 22.91 12.93 15.77
C ASP A 381 22.91 13.65 17.13
N GLN A 382 22.93 12.87 18.22
CA GLN A 382 22.71 13.30 19.59
C GLN A 382 23.37 14.65 19.94
N GLY A 383 22.53 15.66 20.22
CA GLY A 383 22.97 16.95 20.70
C GLY A 383 23.51 17.93 19.63
N MET A 384 23.37 17.61 18.34
CA MET A 384 23.77 18.50 17.26
C MET A 384 22.68 19.50 16.90
N PRO A 385 23.03 20.75 16.59
CA PRO A 385 22.06 21.84 16.47
C PRO A 385 21.26 21.87 15.17
N GLY A 386 21.71 21.21 14.08
CA GLY A 386 21.04 21.29 12.78
C GLY A 386 19.67 20.63 12.77
N THR A 387 18.62 21.38 12.45
CA THR A 387 17.25 20.85 12.33
C THR A 387 16.67 21.14 10.97
N GLY A 388 16.02 20.10 10.38
CA GLY A 388 15.21 20.21 9.18
C GLY A 388 13.75 19.93 9.50
N ALA A 389 12.85 20.75 8.95
CA ALA A 389 11.41 20.51 9.05
C ALA A 389 10.75 20.72 7.70
N VAL A 390 9.62 20.05 7.50
CA VAL A 390 8.84 20.16 6.27
C VAL A 390 7.44 20.64 6.56
N ARG A 391 6.86 21.38 5.62
CA ARG A 391 5.50 21.88 5.71
C ARG A 391 4.94 22.11 4.31
N ASN A 392 3.73 21.67 4.05
CA ASN A 392 3.05 22.02 2.81
C ASN A 392 2.50 23.44 2.88
N VAL A 393 2.94 24.32 1.99
CA VAL A 393 2.58 25.73 1.98
C VAL A 393 2.06 26.17 0.61
N LYS A 394 1.48 27.38 0.54
CA LYS A 394 1.22 28.04 -0.74
C LYS A 394 2.49 28.74 -1.19
N GLY A 395 2.95 28.41 -2.38
CA GLY A 395 4.06 29.06 -3.03
C GLY A 395 3.72 30.47 -3.53
N PRO A 396 4.72 31.20 -4.05
CA PRO A 396 4.56 32.61 -4.49
C PRO A 396 3.51 32.82 -5.60
N LYS A 397 3.27 31.80 -6.43
CA LYS A 397 2.28 31.83 -7.52
C LYS A 397 0.90 31.29 -7.11
N GLY A 398 0.73 30.93 -5.81
CA GLY A 398 -0.50 30.38 -5.25
C GLY A 398 -0.64 28.86 -5.38
N GLU A 399 0.30 28.18 -6.05
CA GLU A 399 0.42 26.71 -6.08
C GLU A 399 0.84 26.17 -4.71
N ARG A 400 0.56 24.89 -4.44
CA ARG A 400 1.07 24.22 -3.25
C ARG A 400 2.42 23.57 -3.51
N VAL A 401 3.31 23.73 -2.54
CA VAL A 401 4.69 23.25 -2.56
C VAL A 401 5.08 22.71 -1.19
N LEU A 402 6.16 21.94 -1.11
CA LEU A 402 6.74 21.53 0.15
C LEU A 402 7.84 22.52 0.55
N GLU A 403 7.62 23.25 1.64
CA GLU A 403 8.67 24.04 2.28
C GLU A 403 9.58 23.12 3.09
N VAL A 404 10.86 23.16 2.81
CA VAL A 404 11.93 22.55 3.61
C VAL A 404 12.66 23.66 4.33
N SER A 405 12.43 23.82 5.62
CA SER A 405 13.15 24.79 6.45
C SER A 405 14.34 24.14 7.13
N PHE A 406 15.43 24.88 7.24
CA PHE A 406 16.67 24.42 7.87
C PHE A 406 17.23 25.50 8.80
N ARG A 407 17.83 25.06 9.91
CA ARG A 407 18.41 25.95 10.93
C ARG A 407 19.68 25.34 11.48
N GLU A 408 20.60 26.25 11.90
CA GLU A 408 21.82 25.88 12.59
C GLU A 408 22.71 24.87 11.84
N VAL A 409 22.70 24.97 10.51
CA VAL A 409 23.55 24.14 9.65
C VAL A 409 25.02 24.48 9.87
N ALA A 410 25.87 23.48 9.81
CA ALA A 410 27.33 23.66 9.89
C ALA A 410 28.02 22.68 8.92
N PRO A 411 29.30 22.94 8.53
CA PRO A 411 29.97 22.15 7.50
C PRO A 411 30.00 20.64 7.75
N ASN A 412 30.06 20.21 9.00
CA ASN A 412 30.06 18.79 9.38
C ASN A 412 28.70 18.30 9.94
N HIS A 413 27.67 19.13 9.91
CA HIS A 413 26.35 18.86 10.46
C HIS A 413 25.29 19.30 9.45
N PRO A 414 25.12 18.51 8.37
CA PRO A 414 24.10 18.78 7.36
C PRO A 414 22.70 18.53 7.93
N VAL A 415 21.74 19.24 7.37
CA VAL A 415 20.31 18.94 7.54
C VAL A 415 19.87 18.04 6.42
N ARG A 416 19.13 16.96 6.73
CA ARG A 416 18.54 16.06 5.75
C ARG A 416 17.03 15.97 5.92
N VAL A 417 16.36 15.92 4.78
CA VAL A 417 14.93 15.64 4.65
C VAL A 417 14.75 14.56 3.63
N SER A 418 14.03 13.47 3.98
CA SER A 418 13.90 12.30 3.12
C SER A 418 12.50 11.67 3.12
N THR A 419 12.23 10.90 2.07
CA THR A 419 11.05 10.06 1.91
C THR A 419 11.47 8.63 1.57
N PRO A 420 10.80 7.59 2.12
CA PRO A 420 11.12 6.21 1.80
C PRO A 420 10.67 5.83 0.38
N VAL A 421 11.50 5.09 -0.33
CA VAL A 421 11.18 4.46 -1.62
C VAL A 421 11.21 2.93 -1.53
N PHE A 422 11.59 2.39 -0.39
CA PHE A 422 11.53 0.98 -0.02
C PHE A 422 11.46 0.81 1.49
N ALA A 423 10.64 -0.11 1.97
CA ALA A 423 10.53 -0.44 3.38
C ALA A 423 11.43 -1.62 3.74
N GLU A 424 12.16 -1.50 4.84
CA GLU A 424 13.04 -2.53 5.35
C GLU A 424 12.24 -3.70 5.93
N PRO A 425 12.58 -4.97 5.60
CA PRO A 425 12.02 -6.15 6.23
C PRO A 425 12.29 -6.20 7.75
N GLY A 426 11.55 -7.06 8.46
CA GLY A 426 11.79 -7.31 9.89
C GLY A 426 11.19 -6.27 10.84
N GLN A 427 10.27 -5.42 10.36
CA GLN A 427 9.51 -4.53 11.23
C GLN A 427 8.44 -5.30 12.03
N PRO A 428 8.04 -4.82 13.22
CA PRO A 428 6.93 -5.41 13.97
C PRO A 428 5.61 -5.35 13.18
N GLY A 429 4.79 -6.39 13.30
CA GLY A 429 3.50 -6.50 12.64
C GLY A 429 3.50 -7.50 11.49
N TYR A 430 2.82 -7.18 10.40
CA TYR A 430 2.77 -8.02 9.20
C TYR A 430 4.11 -8.01 8.45
N ALA A 431 4.40 -9.08 7.71
CA ALA A 431 5.61 -9.17 6.91
C ALA A 431 5.64 -8.07 5.83
N ILE A 432 6.78 -7.42 5.71
CA ILE A 432 7.01 -6.43 4.67
C ILE A 432 7.37 -7.15 3.37
N VAL A 433 6.45 -7.16 2.42
CA VAL A 433 6.63 -7.76 1.09
C VAL A 433 6.43 -6.69 0.04
N GLY A 434 7.45 -6.50 -0.81
CA GLY A 434 7.36 -5.54 -1.90
C GLY A 434 8.70 -5.25 -2.57
N THR A 435 8.66 -4.34 -3.50
CA THR A 435 9.80 -3.92 -4.34
C THR A 435 10.09 -2.44 -4.16
N PRO A 436 11.32 -1.98 -4.43
CA PRO A 436 11.64 -0.55 -4.38
C PRO A 436 10.95 0.20 -5.53
N LYS A 437 10.74 1.51 -5.34
CA LYS A 437 10.19 2.41 -6.37
C LYS A 437 11.25 2.88 -7.38
N LEU A 438 12.52 2.74 -7.04
CA LEU A 438 13.63 3.26 -7.85
C LEU A 438 14.71 2.22 -8.06
N TYR A 439 15.21 2.19 -9.28
CA TYR A 439 16.23 1.24 -9.74
C TYR A 439 17.37 1.96 -10.49
N ARG A 440 18.51 1.31 -10.56
CA ARG A 440 19.61 1.73 -11.45
C ARG A 440 19.08 1.94 -12.89
N GLY A 441 19.61 2.94 -13.58
CA GLY A 441 19.16 3.38 -14.90
C GLY A 441 18.13 4.51 -14.84
N GLN A 442 17.43 4.68 -13.72
CA GLN A 442 16.51 5.79 -13.52
C GLN A 442 17.21 7.01 -12.94
N THR A 443 16.58 8.17 -13.06
CA THR A 443 17.04 9.46 -12.54
C THR A 443 15.94 10.13 -11.75
N VAL A 444 16.27 10.63 -10.56
CA VAL A 444 15.42 11.53 -9.78
C VAL A 444 15.75 12.96 -10.17
N ALA A 445 14.73 13.76 -10.48
CA ALA A 445 14.82 15.19 -10.68
C ALA A 445 13.92 15.93 -9.70
N LEU A 446 14.44 16.95 -9.03
CA LEU A 446 13.72 17.82 -8.08
C LEU A 446 13.79 19.27 -8.57
N GLU A 447 12.63 19.90 -8.70
CA GLU A 447 12.51 21.32 -9.01
C GLU A 447 12.10 22.10 -7.77
N GLY A 448 12.76 23.25 -7.51
CA GLY A 448 12.49 24.08 -6.35
C GLY A 448 12.95 25.51 -6.50
N THR A 449 12.72 26.29 -5.44
CA THR A 449 13.14 27.70 -5.34
C THR A 449 13.72 27.96 -3.95
N ALA A 450 14.84 28.64 -3.85
CA ALA A 450 15.36 29.12 -2.57
C ALA A 450 14.52 30.32 -2.11
N GLU A 451 13.78 30.17 -1.01
CA GLU A 451 12.85 31.22 -0.54
C GLU A 451 13.54 32.21 0.38
N ALA A 452 14.35 31.72 1.32
CA ALA A 452 15.10 32.55 2.24
C ALA A 452 16.43 31.88 2.59
N THR A 453 17.53 32.66 2.63
CA THR A 453 18.84 32.16 3.02
C THR A 453 19.54 33.17 3.95
N HIS A 454 20.03 32.68 5.07
CA HIS A 454 20.90 33.43 6.00
C HIS A 454 22.22 32.69 6.14
N GLY A 455 23.30 33.32 5.73
CA GLY A 455 24.60 32.66 5.59
C GLY A 455 24.72 31.87 4.27
N SER A 456 25.88 31.29 4.04
CA SER A 456 26.09 30.42 2.87
C SER A 456 25.47 29.05 3.09
N ALA A 457 24.67 28.59 2.16
CA ALA A 457 24.08 27.25 2.16
C ALA A 457 24.08 26.65 0.77
N SER A 458 24.26 25.36 0.69
CA SER A 458 24.21 24.59 -0.55
C SER A 458 23.27 23.39 -0.37
N ILE A 459 22.59 22.97 -1.44
CA ILE A 459 21.66 21.86 -1.45
C ILE A 459 22.07 20.83 -2.51
N ARG A 460 21.82 19.55 -2.21
CA ARG A 460 21.97 18.44 -3.15
C ARG A 460 20.94 17.34 -2.90
N LEU A 461 20.65 16.55 -3.94
CA LEU A 461 19.91 15.29 -3.76
C LEU A 461 20.81 14.22 -3.14
N PHE A 462 20.22 13.29 -2.40
CA PHE A 462 20.86 12.05 -2.03
C PHE A 462 19.93 10.86 -2.21
N ALA A 463 20.53 9.68 -2.41
CA ALA A 463 19.89 8.38 -2.25
C ALA A 463 20.59 7.61 -1.14
N ARG A 464 19.84 6.98 -0.24
CA ARG A 464 20.39 6.04 0.75
C ARG A 464 20.14 4.63 0.23
N CYS A 465 21.22 3.92 -0.06
CA CYS A 465 21.19 2.60 -0.64
C CYS A 465 21.62 1.55 0.39
N PHE A 466 20.97 0.40 0.40
CA PHE A 466 21.48 -0.75 1.14
C PHE A 466 22.84 -1.18 0.58
N THR A 467 23.69 -1.74 1.44
CA THR A 467 25.01 -2.26 1.08
C THR A 467 25.29 -3.58 1.80
N GLY A 468 26.06 -4.45 1.14
CA GLY A 468 26.67 -5.61 1.79
C GLY A 468 28.16 -5.37 2.06
N GLU A 469 28.79 -6.24 2.85
CA GLU A 469 30.24 -6.33 2.95
C GLU A 469 30.83 -6.78 1.61
N GLU A 470 32.12 -6.48 1.40
CA GLU A 470 32.81 -6.91 0.18
C GLU A 470 32.74 -8.44 0.02
N GLY A 471 32.24 -8.87 -1.15
CA GLY A 471 32.01 -10.30 -1.43
C GLY A 471 30.76 -10.90 -0.83
N SER A 472 29.90 -10.15 -0.09
CA SER A 472 28.67 -10.64 0.52
C SER A 472 27.44 -10.00 -0.11
N ASN A 473 26.37 -10.78 -0.30
CA ASN A 473 25.04 -10.30 -0.70
C ASN A 473 24.12 -10.08 0.51
N ILE A 474 24.62 -10.22 1.73
CA ILE A 474 23.87 -9.94 2.95
C ILE A 474 24.04 -8.45 3.29
N SER A 475 22.92 -7.77 3.50
CA SER A 475 22.94 -6.35 3.88
C SER A 475 23.60 -6.17 5.25
N SER A 476 24.58 -5.29 5.32
CA SER A 476 25.30 -4.91 6.55
C SER A 476 25.07 -3.46 6.96
N GLY A 477 24.34 -2.67 6.15
CA GLY A 477 24.07 -1.27 6.43
C GLY A 477 23.58 -0.52 5.20
N THR A 478 23.73 0.81 5.25
CA THR A 478 23.37 1.71 4.14
C THR A 478 24.48 2.70 3.88
N LYS A 479 24.58 3.20 2.64
CA LYS A 479 25.45 4.33 2.25
C LYS A 479 24.65 5.43 1.57
N LEU A 480 25.12 6.66 1.70
CA LEU A 480 24.60 7.82 0.98
C LEU A 480 25.35 7.99 -0.34
N VAL A 481 24.60 8.21 -1.42
CA VAL A 481 25.11 8.62 -2.73
C VAL A 481 24.49 9.96 -3.07
N TYR A 482 25.30 10.89 -3.56
CA TYR A 482 24.93 12.29 -3.72
C TYR A 482 24.92 12.70 -5.20
N GLY A 483 23.98 13.58 -5.54
CA GLY A 483 24.00 14.40 -6.74
C GLY A 483 24.97 15.60 -6.61
N GLU A 484 25.02 16.39 -7.65
CA GLU A 484 25.77 17.64 -7.65
C GLU A 484 25.15 18.64 -6.65
N ALA A 485 26.00 19.35 -5.92
CA ALA A 485 25.56 20.38 -4.99
C ALA A 485 25.48 21.74 -5.71
N ILE A 486 24.47 22.52 -5.38
CA ILE A 486 24.33 23.90 -5.84
C ILE A 486 24.26 24.84 -4.64
N ASP A 487 24.79 26.05 -4.79
CA ASP A 487 24.64 27.10 -3.78
C ASP A 487 23.22 27.69 -3.85
N LEU A 488 22.66 27.99 -2.68
CA LEU A 488 21.34 28.59 -2.56
C LEU A 488 21.43 30.11 -2.61
N GLU A 489 20.80 30.71 -3.63
CA GLU A 489 20.64 32.15 -3.77
C GLU A 489 19.16 32.52 -3.63
N GLU A 490 18.86 33.44 -2.68
CA GLU A 490 17.47 33.81 -2.37
C GLU A 490 16.69 34.28 -3.59
N GLY A 491 15.51 33.70 -3.80
CA GLY A 491 14.61 33.96 -4.93
C GLY A 491 14.94 33.19 -6.21
N GLU A 492 16.06 32.46 -6.27
CA GLU A 492 16.43 31.69 -7.46
C GLU A 492 15.78 30.30 -7.48
N SER A 493 15.29 29.92 -8.67
CA SER A 493 14.78 28.57 -8.94
C SER A 493 15.94 27.65 -9.34
N PHE A 494 15.84 26.39 -8.95
CA PHE A 494 16.87 25.39 -9.22
C PHE A 494 16.27 24.04 -9.63
N THR A 495 17.08 23.23 -10.30
CA THR A 495 16.82 21.83 -10.59
C THR A 495 17.98 20.99 -10.11
N LEU A 496 17.68 19.98 -9.29
CA LEU A 496 18.65 18.97 -8.86
C LEU A 496 18.37 17.65 -9.57
N THR A 497 19.44 16.94 -9.94
CA THR A 497 19.31 15.61 -10.55
C THR A 497 20.22 14.61 -9.84
N LEU A 498 19.74 13.35 -9.77
CA LEU A 498 20.50 12.24 -9.19
C LEU A 498 20.22 10.97 -10.01
N PRO A 499 21.18 10.52 -10.85
CA PRO A 499 21.12 9.17 -11.40
C PRO A 499 21.15 8.13 -10.28
N ILE A 500 20.23 7.19 -10.31
CA ILE A 500 20.11 6.18 -9.27
C ILE A 500 21.24 5.16 -9.40
N PRO A 501 22.06 4.99 -8.36
CA PRO A 501 23.12 4.00 -8.35
C PRO A 501 22.56 2.61 -8.20
N GLY A 502 23.29 1.62 -8.66
CA GLY A 502 22.98 0.22 -8.43
C GLY A 502 24.25 -0.54 -8.15
N GLU A 503 24.37 -1.12 -6.98
CA GLU A 503 25.45 -2.04 -6.65
C GLU A 503 24.87 -3.40 -6.31
N ARG A 504 25.23 -4.42 -7.11
CA ARG A 504 24.91 -5.83 -6.81
C ARG A 504 23.42 -6.10 -6.53
N GLY A 505 22.51 -5.27 -7.10
CA GLY A 505 21.06 -5.42 -6.92
C GLY A 505 20.51 -4.94 -5.57
N PHE A 506 21.30 -4.34 -4.70
CA PHE A 506 20.81 -3.77 -3.44
C PHE A 506 19.86 -2.59 -3.71
N PRO A 507 18.66 -2.55 -3.05
CA PRO A 507 17.68 -1.51 -3.28
C PRO A 507 18.07 -0.16 -2.70
N VAL A 508 17.46 0.90 -3.25
CA VAL A 508 17.44 2.22 -2.64
C VAL A 508 16.40 2.21 -1.51
N LYS A 509 16.79 2.68 -0.32
CA LYS A 509 15.92 2.75 0.85
C LYS A 509 15.08 4.02 0.89
N ASP A 510 15.76 5.17 0.75
CA ASP A 510 15.11 6.49 0.73
C ASP A 510 15.87 7.46 -0.19
N ILE A 511 15.18 8.53 -0.58
CA ILE A 511 15.74 9.67 -1.30
C ILE A 511 15.42 10.95 -0.55
N GLY A 512 16.21 11.99 -0.77
CA GLY A 512 15.95 13.27 -0.14
C GLY A 512 16.91 14.36 -0.55
N VAL A 513 16.85 15.47 0.19
CA VAL A 513 17.77 16.58 0.05
C VAL A 513 18.66 16.69 1.28
N GLU A 514 19.93 16.97 1.04
CA GLU A 514 20.91 17.35 2.06
C GLU A 514 21.27 18.81 1.88
N ILE A 515 21.16 19.59 2.96
CA ILE A 515 21.54 20.99 3.01
C ILE A 515 22.77 21.12 3.90
N THR A 516 23.84 21.68 3.35
CA THR A 516 25.09 22.00 4.03
C THR A 516 25.29 23.50 4.04
N GLY A 517 26.14 24.02 4.89
CA GLY A 517 26.37 25.48 4.95
C GLY A 517 27.43 25.91 5.91
N GLY A 518 27.66 27.21 5.98
CA GLY A 518 28.51 27.85 6.98
C GLY A 518 27.90 27.76 8.41
N PRO A 519 28.70 27.98 9.45
CA PRO A 519 28.22 27.89 10.83
C PRO A 519 27.00 28.80 11.09
N GLY A 520 25.88 28.20 11.54
CA GLY A 520 24.65 28.93 11.85
C GLY A 520 23.79 29.29 10.64
N ALA A 521 24.09 28.74 9.45
CA ALA A 521 23.25 28.95 8.27
C ALA A 521 21.83 28.47 8.54
N ALA A 522 20.85 29.23 8.05
CA ALA A 522 19.41 28.96 8.18
C ALA A 522 18.66 29.46 6.96
N GLY A 523 17.47 28.89 6.69
CA GLY A 523 16.66 29.33 5.55
C GLY A 523 15.52 28.37 5.25
N SER A 524 14.96 28.53 4.06
CA SER A 524 13.96 27.63 3.50
C SER A 524 14.10 27.50 2.00
N VAL A 525 13.76 26.31 1.49
CA VAL A 525 13.57 26.05 0.07
C VAL A 525 12.14 25.53 -0.16
N LEU A 526 11.57 25.91 -1.29
CA LEU A 526 10.26 25.46 -1.74
C LEU A 526 10.45 24.39 -2.82
N VAL A 527 10.11 23.15 -2.52
CA VAL A 527 10.13 22.03 -3.48
C VAL A 527 8.80 21.98 -4.20
N ASP A 528 8.84 22.13 -5.52
CA ASP A 528 7.64 22.13 -6.36
C ASP A 528 7.30 20.73 -6.85
N THR A 529 8.25 20.02 -7.44
CA THR A 529 8.05 18.68 -7.99
C THR A 529 9.24 17.76 -7.73
N VAL A 530 8.94 16.46 -7.62
CA VAL A 530 9.94 15.39 -7.73
C VAL A 530 9.47 14.41 -8.79
N ARG A 531 10.34 14.12 -9.77
CA ARG A 531 10.08 13.24 -10.90
C ARG A 531 11.06 12.08 -10.93
N TYR A 532 10.58 10.93 -11.37
CA TYR A 532 11.38 9.77 -11.71
C TYR A 532 11.30 9.57 -13.21
N SER A 533 12.44 9.27 -13.86
CA SER A 533 12.51 9.06 -15.30
C SER A 533 13.58 8.04 -15.63
N GLY A 534 13.54 7.49 -16.84
CA GLY A 534 14.45 6.45 -17.31
C GLY A 534 13.91 5.04 -17.09
N SER A 535 14.55 4.06 -17.71
CA SER A 535 14.20 2.65 -17.63
C SER A 535 15.15 1.89 -16.70
N PRO A 536 14.76 0.71 -16.19
CA PRO A 536 15.64 -0.08 -15.33
C PRO A 536 16.88 -0.57 -16.10
N ASP A 537 18.02 -0.58 -15.42
CA ASP A 537 19.29 -1.16 -15.89
C ASP A 537 19.91 -2.00 -14.77
N ILE A 538 19.33 -3.19 -14.55
CA ILE A 538 19.64 -4.07 -13.42
C ILE A 538 20.56 -5.18 -13.90
N HIS A 539 21.65 -5.43 -13.14
CA HIS A 539 22.55 -6.56 -13.37
C HIS A 539 22.84 -7.26 -12.03
N ILE A 540 22.52 -8.54 -11.97
CA ILE A 540 22.80 -9.41 -10.82
C ILE A 540 23.61 -10.58 -11.33
N LEU A 541 24.89 -10.66 -10.92
CA LEU A 541 25.81 -11.67 -11.45
C LEU A 541 25.61 -13.03 -10.79
N ASP A 542 25.47 -13.06 -9.46
CA ASP A 542 25.57 -14.29 -8.70
C ASP A 542 24.31 -14.56 -7.85
N GLU A 543 24.12 -13.80 -6.80
CA GLU A 543 23.10 -14.01 -5.78
C GLU A 543 22.25 -12.77 -5.57
N LEU A 544 20.98 -12.97 -5.20
CA LEU A 544 20.09 -11.87 -4.82
C LEU A 544 20.54 -11.24 -3.49
N PRO A 545 20.35 -9.92 -3.35
CA PRO A 545 20.60 -9.25 -2.07
C PRO A 545 19.65 -9.78 -0.98
N ARG A 546 20.15 -9.92 0.24
CA ARG A 546 19.40 -10.44 1.38
C ARG A 546 19.49 -9.52 2.58
N HIS A 547 18.43 -9.51 3.37
CA HIS A 547 18.46 -9.02 4.74
C HIS A 547 19.19 -10.02 5.63
N LYS A 548 19.73 -9.55 6.77
CA LYS A 548 20.41 -10.41 7.76
C LYS A 548 19.54 -11.58 8.30
N ASP A 549 18.21 -11.42 8.24
CA ASP A 549 17.25 -12.44 8.66
C ASP A 549 16.95 -13.47 7.55
N GLY A 550 17.58 -13.32 6.38
CA GLY A 550 17.49 -14.26 5.26
C GLY A 550 16.50 -13.86 4.16
N ASP A 551 15.66 -12.87 4.39
CA ASP A 551 14.71 -12.36 3.40
C ASP A 551 15.41 -11.74 2.20
N VAL A 552 14.89 -11.95 1.00
CA VAL A 552 15.40 -11.33 -0.22
C VAL A 552 14.99 -9.86 -0.24
N LEU A 553 15.97 -8.97 -0.43
CA LEU A 553 15.73 -7.52 -0.45
C LEU A 553 15.30 -7.05 -1.83
N GLY A 554 14.18 -6.31 -1.89
CA GLY A 554 13.69 -5.69 -3.11
C GLY A 554 13.03 -6.65 -4.09
N TRP A 555 12.66 -7.85 -3.64
CA TRP A 555 11.95 -8.85 -4.42
C TRP A 555 10.72 -9.35 -3.67
N VAL A 556 9.64 -9.54 -4.39
CA VAL A 556 8.48 -10.32 -3.92
C VAL A 556 8.78 -11.80 -4.15
N ALA A 557 8.68 -12.59 -3.10
CA ALA A 557 8.97 -14.02 -3.13
C ALA A 557 7.75 -14.83 -2.64
N ASP A 558 6.93 -15.32 -3.56
CA ASP A 558 5.94 -16.36 -3.29
C ASP A 558 6.54 -17.75 -3.58
N VAL A 559 7.61 -18.07 -2.86
CA VAL A 559 8.32 -19.35 -2.93
C VAL A 559 8.63 -19.87 -1.52
N ASP A 560 8.79 -21.18 -1.39
CA ASP A 560 9.08 -21.84 -0.10
C ASP A 560 10.59 -21.85 0.21
N LEU A 561 11.41 -21.68 -0.84
CA LEU A 561 12.86 -21.73 -0.73
C LEU A 561 13.50 -20.70 -1.67
N VAL A 562 14.45 -19.93 -1.14
CA VAL A 562 15.47 -19.21 -1.93
C VAL A 562 16.82 -19.49 -1.28
N MET A 563 17.75 -20.06 -2.02
CA MET A 563 19.08 -20.41 -1.49
C MET A 563 20.17 -20.24 -2.55
N ALA A 564 21.35 -19.85 -2.11
CA ALA A 564 22.55 -19.91 -2.94
C ALA A 564 23.23 -21.28 -2.83
N LYS A 565 23.71 -21.79 -3.93
CA LYS A 565 24.54 -23.00 -4.00
C LYS A 565 25.67 -22.82 -5.01
N LEU A 566 26.74 -23.59 -4.81
CA LEU A 566 27.80 -23.76 -5.80
C LEU A 566 27.50 -25.03 -6.59
N PRO A 567 27.07 -24.93 -7.84
CA PRO A 567 26.96 -26.09 -8.75
C PRO A 567 28.33 -26.70 -9.07
N GLN A 568 28.38 -27.73 -9.91
CA GLN A 568 29.61 -28.46 -10.23
C GLN A 568 30.72 -27.58 -10.85
N ASP A 569 30.36 -26.46 -11.47
CA ASP A 569 31.29 -25.49 -12.05
C ASP A 569 31.88 -24.51 -10.99
N ASN A 570 31.52 -24.65 -9.74
CA ASN A 570 31.91 -23.80 -8.60
C ASN A 570 31.59 -22.30 -8.78
N GLN A 571 30.61 -21.96 -9.63
CA GLN A 571 30.11 -20.59 -9.75
C GLN A 571 28.81 -20.42 -8.96
N PRO A 572 28.61 -19.34 -8.22
CA PRO A 572 27.38 -19.11 -7.46
C PRO A 572 26.13 -19.16 -8.34
N MET A 573 25.06 -19.71 -7.79
CA MET A 573 23.76 -19.80 -8.43
C MET A 573 22.66 -19.66 -7.38
N THR A 574 21.64 -18.88 -7.65
CA THR A 574 20.44 -18.79 -6.81
C THR A 574 19.45 -19.86 -7.24
N TYR A 575 19.10 -20.75 -6.30
CA TYR A 575 18.00 -21.70 -6.45
C TYR A 575 16.75 -21.19 -5.72
N PHE A 576 15.59 -21.40 -6.33
CA PHE A 576 14.30 -21.10 -5.76
C PHE A 576 13.31 -22.21 -6.05
N GLY A 577 12.36 -22.41 -5.15
CA GLY A 577 11.45 -23.54 -5.28
C GLY A 577 10.11 -23.33 -4.59
N LYS A 578 9.11 -24.07 -5.11
CA LYS A 578 7.75 -24.16 -4.57
C LYS A 578 7.36 -25.63 -4.44
N ASN A 579 6.89 -26.03 -3.26
CA ASN A 579 6.52 -27.43 -3.02
C ASN A 579 5.15 -27.76 -3.59
N GLU A 580 4.23 -26.80 -3.59
CA GLU A 580 2.86 -26.99 -4.06
C GLU A 580 2.41 -25.78 -4.89
N GLY A 581 1.87 -26.05 -6.07
CA GLY A 581 1.40 -25.05 -7.00
C GLY A 581 2.53 -24.23 -7.62
N ARG A 582 2.22 -23.00 -7.97
CA ARG A 582 3.10 -22.05 -8.64
C ARG A 582 3.77 -21.12 -7.65
N GLY A 583 5.05 -20.88 -7.84
CA GLY A 583 5.82 -19.88 -7.12
C GLY A 583 6.39 -18.82 -8.05
N VAL A 584 6.54 -17.59 -7.54
CA VAL A 584 7.14 -16.46 -8.24
C VAL A 584 8.22 -15.79 -7.38
N LEU A 585 9.22 -15.25 -8.06
CA LEU A 585 10.28 -14.43 -7.45
C LEU A 585 10.52 -13.25 -8.38
N VAL A 586 10.00 -12.06 -8.02
CA VAL A 586 9.85 -10.93 -8.94
C VAL A 586 10.28 -9.61 -8.31
N THR A 587 10.71 -8.66 -9.15
CA THR A 587 11.09 -7.30 -8.81
C THR A 587 10.55 -6.33 -9.85
N GLY A 588 10.60 -5.03 -9.58
CA GLY A 588 10.19 -3.98 -10.52
C GLY A 588 8.98 -3.20 -10.03
N THR A 589 8.52 -2.31 -10.89
CA THR A 589 7.40 -1.39 -10.68
C THR A 589 6.36 -1.55 -11.78
N ASP A 590 5.19 -0.97 -11.57
CA ASP A 590 4.06 -0.97 -12.51
C ASP A 590 4.24 -0.01 -13.69
N ASP A 591 5.31 0.81 -13.69
CA ASP A 591 5.65 1.75 -14.76
C ASP A 591 6.68 1.22 -15.77
N TRP A 592 7.22 0.01 -15.58
CA TRP A 592 8.15 -0.59 -16.54
C TRP A 592 7.40 -1.08 -17.79
N THR A 593 7.72 -0.54 -18.96
CA THR A 593 7.01 -0.86 -20.22
C THR A 593 7.83 -1.70 -21.18
N ASP A 594 8.95 -1.17 -21.67
CA ASP A 594 9.74 -1.72 -22.76
C ASP A 594 11.12 -2.13 -22.27
N TYR A 595 11.33 -3.42 -22.09
CA TYR A 595 12.57 -3.96 -21.53
C TYR A 595 12.80 -5.41 -21.93
N THR A 596 14.02 -5.88 -21.70
CA THR A 596 14.41 -7.29 -21.81
C THR A 596 14.85 -7.80 -20.46
N ILE A 597 14.22 -8.87 -19.95
CA ILE A 597 14.81 -9.71 -18.90
C ILE A 597 15.59 -10.85 -19.53
N SER A 598 16.85 -11.04 -19.13
CA SER A 598 17.70 -12.14 -19.55
C SER A 598 18.35 -12.80 -18.35
N SER A 599 18.49 -14.12 -18.39
CA SER A 599 19.13 -14.87 -17.31
C SER A 599 19.65 -16.23 -17.80
N ARG A 600 20.73 -16.71 -17.22
CA ARG A 600 21.11 -18.12 -17.33
C ARG A 600 20.28 -18.93 -16.34
N PHE A 601 19.44 -19.80 -16.89
CA PHE A 601 18.37 -20.48 -16.17
C PHE A 601 18.48 -22.01 -16.32
N ALA A 602 18.19 -22.75 -15.26
CA ALA A 602 18.14 -24.21 -15.26
C ALA A 602 16.91 -24.71 -14.49
N ILE A 603 16.35 -25.83 -14.95
CA ILE A 603 15.33 -26.57 -14.21
C ILE A 603 16.03 -27.75 -13.53
N ALA A 604 16.01 -27.74 -12.17
CA ALA A 604 16.60 -28.82 -11.40
C ALA A 604 15.60 -29.98 -11.23
N LEU A 605 14.51 -29.76 -10.51
CA LEU A 605 13.47 -30.73 -10.21
C LEU A 605 12.12 -30.03 -10.13
N ALA A 606 11.66 -29.44 -11.23
CA ALA A 606 10.36 -28.77 -11.30
C ALA A 606 9.55 -29.27 -12.49
N ASP A 607 8.22 -29.15 -12.40
CA ASP A 607 7.33 -29.48 -13.51
C ASP A 607 7.52 -28.47 -14.66
N SER A 608 7.74 -27.19 -14.32
CA SER A 608 8.06 -26.14 -15.25
C SER A 608 8.73 -24.95 -14.54
N GLY A 609 9.35 -24.04 -15.32
CA GLY A 609 9.93 -22.83 -14.81
C GLY A 609 10.38 -21.89 -15.93
N GLY A 610 10.72 -20.64 -15.58
CA GLY A 610 11.15 -19.67 -16.58
C GLY A 610 11.16 -18.23 -16.12
N LEU A 611 10.98 -17.30 -17.07
CA LEU A 611 11.02 -15.86 -16.86
C LEU A 611 9.61 -15.25 -16.87
N ILE A 612 9.44 -14.20 -16.05
CA ILE A 612 8.25 -13.35 -16.04
C ILE A 612 8.60 -11.95 -16.52
N ALA A 613 7.69 -11.34 -17.27
CA ALA A 613 7.68 -9.93 -17.60
C ALA A 613 6.28 -9.34 -17.36
N ARG A 614 6.19 -8.00 -17.23
CA ARG A 614 4.95 -7.25 -17.02
C ARG A 614 4.12 -7.77 -15.83
N TYR A 615 4.81 -8.11 -14.75
CA TYR A 615 4.19 -8.65 -13.55
C TYR A 615 3.40 -7.57 -12.79
N GLN A 616 2.12 -7.87 -12.50
CA GLN A 616 1.19 -7.03 -11.74
C GLN A 616 0.46 -7.84 -10.64
N GLY A 617 1.01 -8.98 -10.24
CA GLY A 617 0.47 -9.87 -9.23
C GLY A 617 0.45 -11.34 -9.67
N LEU A 618 -0.01 -12.22 -8.78
CA LEU A 618 0.07 -13.68 -8.97
C LEU A 618 -0.79 -14.20 -10.14
N GLN A 619 -1.77 -13.40 -10.58
CA GLN A 619 -2.72 -13.74 -11.65
C GLN A 619 -2.61 -12.84 -12.89
N ARG A 620 -1.61 -11.92 -12.94
CA ARG A 620 -1.45 -10.92 -14.00
C ARG A 620 0.01 -10.76 -14.40
N PHE A 621 0.42 -11.44 -15.47
CA PHE A 621 1.78 -11.37 -16.03
C PHE A 621 1.89 -12.03 -17.40
N VAL A 622 2.99 -11.77 -18.09
CA VAL A 622 3.49 -12.52 -19.24
C VAL A 622 4.65 -13.39 -18.79
N ALA A 623 4.74 -14.64 -19.29
CA ALA A 623 5.84 -15.53 -18.94
C ALA A 623 6.39 -16.32 -20.15
N LEU A 624 7.68 -16.58 -20.10
CA LEU A 624 8.37 -17.57 -20.92
C LEU A 624 8.58 -18.81 -20.05
N VAL A 625 7.86 -19.87 -20.32
CA VAL A 625 7.80 -21.06 -19.46
C VAL A 625 8.37 -22.28 -20.21
N LYS A 626 9.39 -22.91 -19.64
CA LYS A 626 9.90 -24.21 -20.06
C LYS A 626 9.17 -25.32 -19.31
N THR A 627 8.52 -26.20 -20.07
CA THR A 627 7.90 -27.44 -19.55
C THR A 627 8.81 -28.67 -19.86
N ALA A 628 8.35 -29.87 -19.61
CA ALA A 628 9.15 -31.08 -19.90
C ALA A 628 9.58 -31.15 -21.40
N ASP A 629 8.68 -30.79 -22.32
CA ASP A 629 8.83 -31.03 -23.76
C ASP A 629 8.70 -29.80 -24.65
N SER A 630 8.40 -28.63 -24.08
CA SER A 630 8.18 -27.41 -24.84
C SER A 630 8.65 -26.14 -24.11
N LEU A 631 8.79 -25.07 -24.89
CA LEU A 631 8.96 -23.68 -24.43
C LEU A 631 7.73 -22.90 -24.88
N LYS A 632 7.10 -22.14 -23.98
CA LYS A 632 5.81 -21.45 -24.21
C LYS A 632 5.91 -19.97 -23.83
N LEU A 633 5.29 -19.12 -24.64
CA LEU A 633 4.84 -17.80 -24.22
C LEU A 633 3.43 -17.91 -23.65
N VAL A 634 3.24 -17.43 -22.44
CA VAL A 634 1.98 -17.54 -21.69
C VAL A 634 1.58 -16.15 -21.21
N LEU A 635 0.29 -15.80 -21.38
CA LEU A 635 -0.36 -14.70 -20.68
C LEU A 635 -1.20 -15.27 -19.54
N ASN A 636 -0.98 -14.82 -18.33
CA ASN A 636 -1.93 -14.99 -17.23
C ASN A 636 -2.65 -13.67 -16.97
N TYR A 637 -3.96 -13.65 -17.18
CA TYR A 637 -4.84 -12.53 -16.84
C TYR A 637 -6.12 -13.09 -16.22
N TYR A 638 -6.02 -13.42 -14.92
CA TYR A 638 -7.08 -14.14 -14.18
C TYR A 638 -7.49 -15.48 -14.85
N GLY A 639 -6.56 -16.09 -15.53
CA GLY A 639 -6.65 -17.33 -16.28
C GLY A 639 -5.56 -17.41 -17.34
N GLU A 640 -4.93 -18.56 -17.45
CA GLU A 640 -3.76 -18.76 -18.31
C GLU A 640 -4.14 -19.04 -19.77
N ARG A 641 -3.42 -18.40 -20.70
CA ARG A 641 -3.54 -18.60 -22.15
C ARG A 641 -2.15 -18.72 -22.77
N THR A 642 -1.91 -19.80 -23.52
CA THR A 642 -0.70 -19.94 -24.33
C THR A 642 -0.80 -19.05 -25.57
N LEU A 643 0.17 -18.17 -25.76
CA LEU A 643 0.29 -17.26 -26.90
C LEU A 643 1.06 -17.90 -28.04
N ALA A 644 2.16 -18.60 -27.75
CA ALA A 644 3.00 -19.33 -28.73
C ALA A 644 3.71 -20.49 -28.01
N GLU A 645 4.07 -21.52 -28.77
CA GLU A 645 4.72 -22.72 -28.24
C GLU A 645 5.66 -23.34 -29.29
N VAL A 646 6.80 -23.88 -28.85
CA VAL A 646 7.75 -24.63 -29.65
C VAL A 646 8.27 -25.86 -28.89
N PRO A 647 8.49 -27.01 -29.53
CA PRO A 647 9.14 -28.17 -28.89
C PRO A 647 10.54 -27.80 -28.39
N CYS A 648 10.83 -28.16 -27.16
CA CYS A 648 12.12 -27.85 -26.51
C CYS A 648 12.38 -28.87 -25.38
N THR A 649 13.52 -29.52 -25.39
CA THR A 649 13.94 -30.46 -24.35
C THR A 649 15.27 -30.02 -23.75
N TRP A 650 15.37 -30.08 -22.43
CA TRP A 650 16.61 -29.80 -21.66
C TRP A 650 16.94 -30.97 -20.75
N GLU A 651 18.20 -31.14 -20.48
CA GLU A 651 18.66 -32.02 -19.41
C GLU A 651 18.47 -31.35 -18.04
N VAL A 652 18.35 -32.16 -17.00
CA VAL A 652 18.24 -31.66 -15.63
C VAL A 652 19.50 -30.88 -15.26
N ASP A 653 19.34 -29.69 -14.67
CA ASP A 653 20.42 -28.74 -14.31
C ASP A 653 21.23 -28.20 -15.51
N GLU A 654 20.79 -28.40 -16.74
CA GLU A 654 21.42 -27.76 -17.90
C GLU A 654 21.09 -26.27 -17.91
N LEU A 655 22.13 -25.43 -18.03
CA LEU A 655 22.02 -23.98 -18.04
C LEU A 655 21.88 -23.46 -19.46
N HIS A 656 20.75 -22.81 -19.74
CA HIS A 656 20.51 -22.09 -20.97
C HIS A 656 20.31 -20.59 -20.71
N THR A 657 20.63 -19.76 -21.67
CA THR A 657 20.30 -18.33 -21.62
C THR A 657 18.90 -18.11 -22.15
N LEU A 658 17.98 -17.77 -21.26
CA LEU A 658 16.64 -17.29 -21.63
C LEU A 658 16.62 -15.78 -21.68
N ALA A 659 15.93 -15.21 -22.67
CA ALA A 659 15.58 -13.81 -22.67
C ALA A 659 14.12 -13.61 -23.10
N LEU A 660 13.44 -12.69 -22.43
CA LEU A 660 12.07 -12.28 -22.71
C LEU A 660 12.03 -10.77 -22.89
N THR A 661 11.78 -10.33 -24.13
CA THR A 661 11.68 -8.93 -24.52
C THR A 661 10.22 -8.55 -24.67
N VAL A 662 9.82 -7.42 -24.09
CA VAL A 662 8.50 -6.82 -24.21
C VAL A 662 8.64 -5.40 -24.72
N THR A 663 7.92 -5.04 -25.81
CA THR A 663 7.95 -3.70 -26.44
C THR A 663 6.58 -3.40 -27.05
N GLY A 664 5.87 -2.40 -26.52
CA GLY A 664 4.47 -2.17 -26.90
C GLY A 664 3.64 -3.46 -26.75
N SER A 665 2.98 -3.94 -27.83
CA SER A 665 2.26 -5.23 -27.83
C SER A 665 3.16 -6.43 -28.13
N ALA A 666 4.37 -6.22 -28.62
CA ALA A 666 5.27 -7.31 -29.05
C ALA A 666 5.91 -8.01 -27.84
N ILE A 667 5.91 -9.33 -27.88
CA ILE A 667 6.51 -10.23 -26.88
C ILE A 667 7.41 -11.20 -27.62
N VAL A 668 8.73 -11.17 -27.34
CA VAL A 668 9.72 -11.98 -28.05
C VAL A 668 10.55 -12.78 -27.07
N ALA A 669 10.69 -14.08 -27.34
CA ALA A 669 11.50 -14.97 -26.53
C ALA A 669 12.74 -15.46 -27.30
N HIS A 670 13.90 -15.45 -26.61
CA HIS A 670 15.13 -16.01 -27.11
C HIS A 670 15.65 -17.15 -26.22
N LEU A 671 16.21 -18.15 -26.86
CA LEU A 671 16.94 -19.24 -26.24
C LEU A 671 18.38 -19.24 -26.82
N ASP A 672 19.38 -19.13 -25.95
CA ASP A 672 20.80 -19.07 -26.30
C ASP A 672 21.10 -18.05 -27.43
N GLY A 673 20.45 -16.88 -27.33
CA GLY A 673 20.61 -15.77 -28.26
C GLY A 673 19.83 -15.90 -29.58
N GLN A 674 19.07 -16.98 -29.80
CA GLN A 674 18.22 -17.15 -30.99
C GLN A 674 16.76 -16.86 -30.65
N GLU A 675 16.06 -16.08 -31.48
CA GLU A 675 14.61 -15.91 -31.37
C GLU A 675 13.94 -17.25 -31.63
N VAL A 676 13.12 -17.69 -30.67
CA VAL A 676 12.41 -18.98 -30.74
C VAL A 676 10.90 -18.83 -30.74
N LEU A 677 10.36 -17.78 -30.10
CA LEU A 677 8.92 -17.51 -30.03
C LEU A 677 8.64 -16.01 -30.15
N ARG A 678 7.54 -15.67 -30.78
CA ARG A 678 7.00 -14.32 -30.89
C ARG A 678 5.49 -14.33 -30.77
N ALA A 679 4.93 -13.34 -30.10
CA ALA A 679 3.51 -13.07 -30.02
C ALA A 679 3.25 -11.56 -29.95
N ASP A 680 2.01 -11.17 -30.25
CA ASP A 680 1.51 -9.80 -30.03
C ASP A 680 0.31 -9.87 -29.08
N ASP A 681 0.38 -9.12 -27.98
CA ASP A 681 -0.70 -9.02 -26.98
C ASP A 681 -0.62 -7.70 -26.22
N ASP A 682 -1.73 -6.98 -26.15
CA ASP A 682 -1.84 -5.65 -25.52
C ASP A 682 -2.62 -5.67 -24.19
N THR A 683 -2.91 -6.87 -23.66
CA THR A 683 -3.69 -7.03 -22.41
C THR A 683 -2.93 -6.48 -21.20
N ILE A 684 -1.60 -6.71 -21.12
CA ILE A 684 -0.74 -6.18 -20.06
C ILE A 684 0.45 -5.48 -20.74
N LEU A 685 0.55 -4.16 -20.56
CA LEU A 685 1.57 -3.34 -21.24
C LEU A 685 2.72 -2.90 -20.32
N CYS A 686 2.60 -3.07 -19.01
CA CYS A 686 3.61 -2.65 -18.03
C CYS A 686 3.67 -3.62 -16.85
N GLY A 687 4.71 -3.49 -16.02
CA GLY A 687 4.89 -4.28 -14.81
C GLY A 687 6.30 -4.82 -14.63
N GLY A 688 6.56 -5.43 -13.48
CA GLY A 688 7.86 -5.95 -13.07
C GLY A 688 8.32 -7.18 -13.84
N ALA A 689 9.49 -7.69 -13.47
CA ALA A 689 10.16 -8.83 -14.09
C ALA A 689 10.69 -9.83 -13.05
N GLY A 690 10.90 -11.07 -13.44
CA GLY A 690 11.47 -12.08 -12.55
C GLY A 690 11.29 -13.51 -13.04
N TYR A 691 11.00 -14.41 -12.12
CA TYR A 691 11.03 -15.85 -12.32
C TYR A 691 9.74 -16.54 -11.87
N ILE A 692 9.47 -17.66 -12.51
CA ILE A 692 8.35 -18.55 -12.22
C ILE A 692 8.87 -19.99 -12.05
N VAL A 693 8.26 -20.74 -11.15
CA VAL A 693 8.48 -22.18 -10.97
C VAL A 693 7.17 -22.86 -10.58
N ASP A 694 6.88 -23.98 -11.23
CA ASP A 694 5.75 -24.82 -10.86
C ASP A 694 6.26 -26.09 -10.19
N ARG A 695 5.87 -26.31 -8.94
CA ARG A 695 6.11 -27.50 -8.11
C ARG A 695 7.50 -28.12 -8.31
N GLY A 696 8.48 -27.64 -7.55
CA GLY A 696 9.85 -28.14 -7.57
C GLY A 696 10.90 -27.05 -7.45
N LEU A 697 12.05 -27.24 -8.07
CA LEU A 697 13.25 -26.43 -7.91
C LEU A 697 13.80 -25.98 -9.27
N ALA A 698 14.04 -24.68 -9.42
CA ALA A 698 14.76 -24.08 -10.52
C ALA A 698 15.91 -23.21 -10.02
N GLY A 699 16.85 -22.87 -10.90
CA GLY A 699 17.98 -22.04 -10.54
C GLY A 699 18.33 -21.02 -11.63
N PHE A 700 18.98 -19.92 -11.23
CA PHE A 700 19.40 -18.87 -12.13
C PHE A 700 20.68 -18.17 -11.68
N ARG A 701 21.36 -17.54 -12.63
CA ARG A 701 22.47 -16.60 -12.45
C ARG A 701 22.60 -15.65 -13.63
N GLU A 702 23.46 -14.63 -13.51
CA GLU A 702 23.72 -13.66 -14.58
C GLU A 702 22.42 -13.02 -15.10
N THR A 703 21.62 -12.49 -14.18
CA THR A 703 20.36 -11.84 -14.50
C THR A 703 20.55 -10.40 -14.90
N SER A 704 19.89 -9.98 -15.98
CA SER A 704 19.76 -8.57 -16.34
C SER A 704 18.32 -8.20 -16.66
N VAL A 705 17.93 -6.97 -16.30
CA VAL A 705 16.73 -6.30 -16.81
C VAL A 705 17.19 -4.97 -17.37
N VAL A 706 17.12 -4.83 -18.67
CA VAL A 706 17.66 -3.67 -19.39
C VAL A 706 16.64 -3.07 -20.34
N PRO A 707 16.68 -1.76 -20.62
CA PRO A 707 15.79 -1.16 -21.60
C PRO A 707 16.01 -1.79 -22.98
N VAL A 708 14.95 -1.80 -23.79
CA VAL A 708 15.09 -2.10 -25.22
C VAL A 708 15.65 -0.84 -25.86
N ASP A 709 16.83 -0.94 -26.47
CA ASP A 709 17.40 0.17 -27.26
C ASP A 709 16.42 0.51 -28.38
N ASP A 710 16.16 1.79 -28.60
CA ASP A 710 15.41 2.27 -29.75
C ASP A 710 16.14 1.80 -31.04
N VAL A 711 15.56 0.85 -31.78
CA VAL A 711 16.06 0.31 -33.02
C VAL A 711 15.77 1.28 -34.16
#